data_83acab314e512a92276b671be434643b
#
_entry.id   83acab314e512a92276b671be434643b
#
_cell.length_a   1.000
_cell.length_b   1.000
_cell.length_c   1.000
_cell.angle_alpha   90.00
_cell.angle_beta   90.00
_cell.angle_gamma   90.00
#
_symmetry.space_group_name_H-M   'P 1'
#
loop_
_entity.id
_entity.type
_entity.pdbx_description
1 polymer ?
#
loop_
_entity_poly.entity_id
_entity_poly.type
_entity_poly.pdbx_seq_one_letter_code
_entity_poly.pdbx_strand_id
1 'polypeptide(L)'
;MTDFNSESRSSFFSNSSALVYLVILLFFTSSFAGVSAAPIEKEGNSTPYVILDEQPIGTSSQYSINGSGLNSENPDWGAANTQMSRQSPRYPSPDGNNLTFWDRTDVPNPREVSNAVCHESIEHPDSRNLSDYVWLWGQFATHEMDHTTTQDGRTHDQLQPDTAHIPVHENDTWMGFPGGLYMRFFRSVIVNGSDNPDPLIQREHPNTITSWLDGSVVYGSDDARGDWLREYNGGRMKISDYPEGDLLPQANYANDPTTPGMSFAGFNFTDSFVAGDGRANEHVALLAMHILFVREHNRLADEIAERNPGWSDEEIFQYARHINIGLIQTITYYEFLPSLGIDLEPYLEYNSSINPTISNEFSVVAFRMGHSQIGSAMLRMDGDRNPIEQGHLTLREGFFDVTPITEEGGIGPILRGLAYNIEPENDIYYSDDLRNQMFGPPGSGGLDLCAIDIQRGRDHGIPDFNTVRESYGLERYSNWSDITSDIEVQEKLNSTYPDIDSVDALIGMFAEDHVENSALGETMHHIIKDQFTRLRDGDRLHFESDNSEIYELRSEIENTTLADIILRNTEIEHIQCDVFYAEQELDQMDCTHLNKEISNNIEPNSSDISMIFVLTLFFVLTLVLVVMLKVTKTENNINLEEEE
;
A
#
# COMPACT_ATOMS: atom_id res chain seq x y z
N MET A 1 -43.36 -57.46 -3.10
CA MET A 1 -44.70 -57.58 -2.52
C MET A 1 -45.14 -56.17 -2.25
N THR A 2 -45.95 -55.81 -3.09
CA THR A 2 -47.24 -55.17 -3.25
C THR A 2 -47.11 -53.66 -3.19
N ASP A 3 -47.13 -52.97 -4.30
CA ASP A 3 -48.27 -52.62 -5.18
C ASP A 3 -49.37 -51.82 -4.50
N PHE A 4 -49.70 -50.74 -5.10
CA PHE A 4 -50.97 -50.05 -5.41
C PHE A 4 -50.91 -48.56 -5.04
N ASN A 5 -51.36 -47.64 -5.74
CA ASN A 5 -51.94 -47.44 -7.07
C ASN A 5 -52.14 -45.90 -7.23
N SER A 6 -52.09 -45.49 -8.44
CA SER A 6 -52.54 -44.22 -8.98
C SER A 6 -53.99 -43.90 -8.62
N GLU A 7 -54.35 -42.63 -8.47
CA GLU A 7 -55.40 -41.96 -9.23
C GLU A 7 -55.61 -40.48 -8.87
N SER A 8 -55.55 -39.70 -9.89
CA SER A 8 -56.34 -38.51 -10.17
C SER A 8 -56.68 -37.52 -9.03
N ARG A 9 -56.22 -36.28 -9.19
CA ARG A 9 -57.10 -35.10 -9.17
C ARG A 9 -56.40 -33.91 -9.87
N SER A 10 -56.79 -33.71 -11.12
CA SER A 10 -56.69 -32.44 -11.81
C SER A 10 -57.71 -31.45 -11.22
N SER A 11 -57.40 -30.17 -11.41
CA SER A 11 -58.25 -29.00 -11.14
C SER A 11 -58.25 -28.48 -9.68
N PHE A 12 -57.26 -27.65 -9.37
CA PHE A 12 -57.35 -26.52 -8.41
C PHE A 12 -56.14 -25.60 -8.48
N PHE A 13 -55.63 -25.29 -9.66
CA PHE A 13 -54.56 -24.30 -9.82
C PHE A 13 -54.93 -23.29 -10.93
N SER A 14 -55.88 -22.38 -10.66
CA SER A 14 -56.08 -21.25 -11.54
C SER A 14 -56.45 -19.92 -10.87
N ASN A 15 -56.65 -19.88 -9.54
CA ASN A 15 -57.01 -18.61 -8.89
C ASN A 15 -56.04 -18.10 -7.79
N SER A 16 -54.99 -18.86 -7.49
CA SER A 16 -54.03 -18.41 -6.47
C SER A 16 -52.86 -17.58 -7.04
N SER A 17 -52.52 -17.79 -8.30
CA SER A 17 -51.39 -17.10 -8.93
C SER A 17 -51.69 -15.62 -9.26
N ALA A 18 -52.92 -15.30 -9.63
CA ALA A 18 -53.31 -13.92 -9.89
C ALA A 18 -53.37 -13.06 -8.63
N LEU A 19 -53.75 -13.67 -7.48
CA LEU A 19 -53.83 -12.96 -6.20
C LEU A 19 -52.43 -12.73 -5.60
N VAL A 20 -51.49 -13.66 -5.79
CA VAL A 20 -50.10 -13.53 -5.36
C VAL A 20 -49.36 -12.46 -6.16
N TYR A 21 -49.60 -12.39 -7.48
CA TYR A 21 -49.02 -11.32 -8.29
C TYR A 21 -49.61 -9.93 -7.97
N LEU A 22 -50.90 -9.86 -7.64
CA LEU A 22 -51.55 -8.61 -7.24
C LEU A 22 -51.06 -8.13 -5.86
N VAL A 23 -50.83 -9.06 -4.92
CA VAL A 23 -50.28 -8.72 -3.59
C VAL A 23 -48.82 -8.32 -3.70
N ILE A 24 -48.02 -8.97 -4.54
CA ILE A 24 -46.61 -8.59 -4.80
C ILE A 24 -46.54 -7.24 -5.49
N LEU A 25 -47.42 -6.95 -6.48
CA LEU A 25 -47.44 -5.65 -7.12
C LEU A 25 -47.92 -4.52 -6.18
N LEU A 26 -48.84 -4.80 -5.26
CA LEU A 26 -49.26 -3.83 -4.23
C LEU A 26 -48.21 -3.60 -3.15
N PHE A 27 -47.38 -4.61 -2.83
CA PHE A 27 -46.25 -4.42 -1.93
C PHE A 27 -45.10 -3.60 -2.57
N PHE A 28 -44.85 -3.76 -3.88
CA PHE A 28 -43.85 -2.95 -4.60
C PHE A 28 -44.30 -1.52 -4.86
N THR A 29 -45.60 -1.27 -4.98
CA THR A 29 -46.12 0.10 -5.19
C THR A 29 -46.36 0.86 -3.87
N SER A 30 -46.49 0.17 -2.72
CA SER A 30 -46.64 0.81 -1.42
C SER A 30 -45.30 1.07 -0.70
N SER A 31 -44.18 0.51 -1.19
CA SER A 31 -42.84 0.77 -0.63
C SER A 31 -42.15 1.98 -1.25
N PHE A 32 -42.72 2.60 -2.29
CA PHE A 32 -42.19 3.81 -2.91
C PHE A 32 -42.97 5.10 -2.57
N ALA A 33 -43.98 5.00 -1.70
CA ALA A 33 -44.71 6.18 -1.22
C ALA A 33 -44.57 6.30 0.28
N GLY A 34 -43.54 6.98 0.74
CA GLY A 34 -43.51 7.42 2.12
C GLY A 34 -42.31 7.06 2.99
N VAL A 35 -41.10 7.28 2.52
CA VAL A 35 -40.02 7.76 3.39
C VAL A 35 -39.65 9.14 2.86
N SER A 36 -40.44 10.10 3.22
CA SER A 36 -40.01 11.48 3.33
C SER A 36 -39.04 11.50 4.50
N ALA A 37 -37.76 11.40 4.24
CA ALA A 37 -36.77 11.83 5.20
C ALA A 37 -37.08 13.30 5.50
N ALA A 38 -37.41 13.58 6.73
CA ALA A 38 -37.46 14.95 7.18
C ALA A 38 -36.13 15.60 6.84
N PRO A 39 -36.08 16.78 6.25
CA PRO A 39 -34.83 17.46 6.02
C PRO A 39 -34.21 17.67 7.39
N ILE A 40 -33.02 17.11 7.61
CA ILE A 40 -32.14 17.57 8.69
C ILE A 40 -31.78 18.99 8.26
N GLU A 41 -32.41 19.99 8.87
CA GLU A 41 -32.00 21.35 8.75
C GLU A 41 -30.56 21.45 9.33
N LYS A 42 -29.57 21.39 8.43
CA LYS A 42 -28.24 21.88 8.73
C LYS A 42 -28.33 23.40 8.69
N GLU A 43 -28.44 24.04 9.86
CA GLU A 43 -28.11 25.45 10.00
C GLU A 43 -26.60 25.62 9.72
N GLY A 44 -26.29 26.20 8.59
CA GLY A 44 -24.94 26.58 8.17
C GLY A 44 -24.93 26.78 6.66
N ASN A 45 -24.62 27.97 6.18
CA ASN A 45 -24.41 28.29 4.79
C ASN A 45 -23.14 27.55 4.26
N SER A 46 -23.24 26.26 4.03
CA SER A 46 -22.27 25.54 3.20
C SER A 46 -22.78 25.61 1.77
N THR A 47 -22.01 26.18 0.87
CA THR A 47 -22.16 25.88 -0.56
C THR A 47 -22.15 24.35 -0.70
N PRO A 48 -23.16 23.76 -1.33
CA PRO A 48 -23.21 22.31 -1.45
C PRO A 48 -21.98 21.89 -2.25
N TYR A 49 -21.07 21.16 -1.60
CA TYR A 49 -20.00 20.45 -2.28
C TYR A 49 -20.67 19.45 -3.23
N VAL A 50 -20.27 19.43 -4.48
CA VAL A 50 -20.78 18.46 -5.44
C VAL A 50 -20.29 17.10 -4.96
N ILE A 51 -21.21 16.29 -4.45
CA ILE A 51 -20.90 14.93 -4.03
C ILE A 51 -20.36 14.18 -5.24
N LEU A 52 -19.22 13.53 -5.07
CA LEU A 52 -18.48 12.83 -6.14
C LEU A 52 -19.32 11.79 -6.91
N ASP A 53 -20.41 11.28 -6.32
CA ASP A 53 -21.35 10.35 -6.94
C ASP A 53 -22.01 10.86 -8.25
N GLU A 54 -21.91 12.16 -8.53
CA GLU A 54 -22.46 12.76 -9.77
C GLU A 54 -21.39 13.02 -10.83
N GLN A 55 -20.09 12.79 -10.50
CA GLN A 55 -19.02 12.97 -11.48
C GLN A 55 -18.87 11.72 -12.35
N PRO A 56 -18.65 11.88 -13.65
CA PRO A 56 -18.30 10.76 -14.51
C PRO A 56 -17.02 10.08 -13.99
N ILE A 57 -16.99 8.74 -14.02
CA ILE A 57 -15.77 7.98 -13.69
C ILE A 57 -14.57 8.55 -14.47
N GLY A 58 -13.45 8.78 -13.76
CA GLY A 58 -12.22 9.34 -14.35
C GLY A 58 -12.17 10.86 -14.50
N THR A 59 -13.15 11.60 -13.97
CA THR A 59 -13.17 13.08 -13.97
C THR A 59 -13.09 13.69 -12.56
N SER A 60 -13.14 12.85 -11.51
CA SER A 60 -12.95 13.30 -10.13
C SER A 60 -11.54 13.90 -9.93
N SER A 61 -11.45 14.97 -9.15
CA SER A 61 -10.19 15.57 -8.69
C SER A 61 -9.63 14.88 -7.44
N GLN A 62 -10.30 13.86 -6.93
CA GLN A 62 -9.94 13.16 -5.69
C GLN A 62 -9.71 11.67 -5.94
N TYR A 63 -8.81 11.09 -5.14
CA TYR A 63 -8.60 9.65 -5.12
C TYR A 63 -9.84 8.94 -4.54
N SER A 64 -10.38 7.98 -5.29
CA SER A 64 -11.37 7.05 -4.72
C SER A 64 -10.71 6.18 -3.66
N ILE A 65 -11.48 5.72 -2.67
CA ILE A 65 -10.92 4.91 -1.58
C ILE A 65 -10.42 3.54 -2.06
N ASN A 66 -11.00 3.01 -3.11
CA ASN A 66 -10.66 1.70 -3.68
C ASN A 66 -9.79 1.79 -4.95
N GLY A 67 -9.27 2.95 -5.31
CA GLY A 67 -8.40 3.18 -6.47
C GLY A 67 -9.11 3.11 -7.83
N SER A 68 -10.45 2.94 -7.88
CA SER A 68 -11.19 2.89 -9.15
C SER A 68 -11.34 4.29 -9.77
N GLY A 69 -11.36 4.36 -11.10
CA GLY A 69 -11.61 5.60 -11.85
C GLY A 69 -10.42 6.56 -11.95
N LEU A 70 -9.26 6.20 -11.42
CA LEU A 70 -8.04 7.01 -11.58
C LEU A 70 -7.54 6.97 -13.02
N ASN A 71 -7.56 5.82 -13.68
CA ASN A 71 -7.36 5.77 -15.11
C ASN A 71 -8.65 6.13 -15.85
N SER A 72 -8.59 7.13 -16.75
CA SER A 72 -9.76 7.67 -17.43
C SER A 72 -10.33 6.76 -18.52
N GLU A 73 -9.54 5.85 -19.08
CA GLU A 73 -9.94 4.93 -20.15
C GLU A 73 -10.22 3.52 -19.62
N ASN A 74 -9.53 3.11 -18.55
CA ASN A 74 -9.62 1.80 -17.93
C ASN A 74 -9.84 1.96 -16.42
N PRO A 75 -11.05 2.27 -15.96
CA PRO A 75 -11.31 2.67 -14.57
C PRO A 75 -11.02 1.58 -13.52
N ASP A 76 -10.92 0.32 -13.94
CA ASP A 76 -10.59 -0.80 -13.03
C ASP A 76 -9.08 -1.05 -12.91
N TRP A 77 -8.23 -0.38 -13.71
CA TRP A 77 -6.79 -0.53 -13.59
C TRP A 77 -6.31 0.06 -12.25
N GLY A 78 -5.56 -0.74 -11.51
CA GLY A 78 -5.05 -0.37 -10.19
C GLY A 78 -6.09 -0.39 -9.06
N ALA A 79 -7.36 -0.69 -9.34
CA ALA A 79 -8.39 -0.77 -8.31
C ALA A 79 -8.22 -2.00 -7.41
N ALA A 80 -8.65 -1.87 -6.14
CA ALA A 80 -8.66 -2.97 -5.18
C ALA A 80 -9.52 -4.16 -5.66
N ASN A 81 -9.11 -5.36 -5.31
CA ASN A 81 -9.74 -6.62 -5.70
C ASN A 81 -9.71 -6.91 -7.22
N THR A 82 -8.80 -6.28 -7.95
CA THR A 82 -8.58 -6.58 -9.36
C THR A 82 -7.41 -7.54 -9.55
N GLN A 83 -7.36 -8.20 -10.70
CA GLN A 83 -6.31 -9.15 -11.04
C GLN A 83 -4.96 -8.43 -11.21
N MET A 84 -3.90 -8.95 -10.61
CA MET A 84 -2.53 -8.51 -10.86
C MET A 84 -2.16 -8.66 -12.34
N SER A 85 -1.36 -7.75 -12.85
CA SER A 85 -0.77 -7.87 -14.18
C SER A 85 0.35 -8.91 -14.20
N ARG A 86 0.84 -9.27 -15.39
CA ARG A 86 1.91 -10.23 -15.58
C ARG A 86 2.68 -9.89 -16.86
N GLN A 87 4.00 -9.87 -16.78
CA GLN A 87 4.88 -9.65 -17.92
C GLN A 87 5.47 -10.98 -18.43
N SER A 88 5.86 -11.86 -17.51
CA SER A 88 6.43 -13.16 -17.87
C SER A 88 5.36 -14.20 -18.21
N PRO A 89 5.68 -15.17 -19.09
CA PRO A 89 4.80 -16.31 -19.29
C PRO A 89 4.67 -17.07 -17.99
N ARG A 90 3.45 -17.52 -17.68
CA ARG A 90 3.27 -18.38 -16.52
C ARG A 90 4.01 -19.68 -16.71
N TYR A 91 4.71 -20.14 -15.68
CA TYR A 91 5.34 -21.44 -15.69
C TYR A 91 4.30 -22.55 -15.88
N PRO A 92 4.43 -23.41 -16.89
CA PRO A 92 3.47 -24.49 -17.13
C PRO A 92 3.53 -25.50 -15.99
N SER A 93 2.37 -25.92 -15.47
CA SER A 93 2.32 -27.03 -14.53
C SER A 93 2.86 -28.31 -15.18
N PRO A 94 3.80 -29.05 -14.55
CA PRO A 94 4.36 -30.27 -15.11
C PRO A 94 3.33 -31.36 -15.44
N ASP A 95 2.20 -31.36 -14.74
CA ASP A 95 1.10 -32.31 -14.91
C ASP A 95 -0.04 -31.79 -15.81
N GLY A 96 0.11 -30.58 -16.38
CA GLY A 96 -0.95 -29.91 -17.15
C GLY A 96 -2.13 -29.47 -16.29
N ASN A 97 -2.03 -29.60 -14.97
CA ASN A 97 -3.07 -29.23 -14.02
C ASN A 97 -2.65 -27.95 -13.29
N ASN A 98 -3.30 -26.81 -13.56
CA ASN A 98 -2.98 -25.51 -12.98
C ASN A 98 -3.03 -25.45 -11.44
N LEU A 99 -3.28 -26.57 -10.76
CA LEU A 99 -3.49 -26.61 -9.32
C LEU A 99 -2.24 -26.99 -8.50
N THR A 100 -1.13 -27.44 -9.11
CA THR A 100 -0.03 -28.12 -8.41
C THR A 100 1.34 -27.45 -8.51
N PHE A 101 1.41 -26.15 -8.70
CA PHE A 101 2.68 -25.42 -8.82
C PHE A 101 3.62 -25.55 -7.62
N TRP A 102 3.09 -25.83 -6.45
CA TRP A 102 3.87 -25.94 -5.22
C TRP A 102 4.70 -27.22 -5.11
N ASP A 103 4.37 -28.27 -5.88
CA ASP A 103 5.04 -29.58 -5.82
C ASP A 103 5.95 -29.75 -7.05
N ARG A 104 6.91 -28.84 -7.23
CA ARG A 104 7.92 -28.96 -8.27
C ARG A 104 8.98 -29.97 -7.85
N THR A 105 9.07 -31.07 -8.60
CA THR A 105 10.10 -32.11 -8.40
C THR A 105 11.33 -31.94 -9.29
N ASP A 106 11.29 -30.97 -10.20
CA ASP A 106 12.35 -30.63 -11.18
C ASP A 106 13.37 -29.63 -10.63
N VAL A 107 13.06 -28.98 -9.49
CA VAL A 107 13.92 -28.03 -8.81
C VAL A 107 14.06 -28.37 -7.33
N PRO A 108 15.10 -27.89 -6.64
CA PRO A 108 15.30 -28.16 -5.21
C PRO A 108 14.14 -27.66 -4.35
N ASN A 109 13.96 -28.30 -3.21
CA ASN A 109 13.01 -27.85 -2.20
C ASN A 109 13.36 -26.46 -1.68
N PRO A 110 12.39 -25.53 -1.49
CA PRO A 110 12.67 -24.18 -1.01
C PRO A 110 13.49 -24.11 0.29
N ARG A 111 13.27 -25.03 1.25
CA ARG A 111 14.07 -25.06 2.47
C ARG A 111 15.50 -25.55 2.22
N GLU A 112 15.71 -26.43 1.27
CA GLU A 112 17.06 -26.86 0.85
C GLU A 112 17.81 -25.70 0.19
N VAL A 113 17.13 -24.91 -0.66
CA VAL A 113 17.69 -23.68 -1.24
C VAL A 113 18.02 -22.68 -0.14
N SER A 114 17.09 -22.41 0.78
CA SER A 114 17.34 -21.50 1.91
C SER A 114 18.59 -21.90 2.70
N ASN A 115 18.75 -23.18 3.00
CA ASN A 115 19.91 -23.65 3.76
C ASN A 115 21.22 -23.60 2.97
N ALA A 116 21.19 -23.86 1.67
CA ALA A 116 22.38 -23.92 0.84
C ALA A 116 22.83 -22.55 0.33
N VAL A 117 21.86 -21.65 0.05
CA VAL A 117 22.10 -20.38 -0.65
C VAL A 117 21.90 -19.20 0.28
N CYS A 118 20.75 -19.11 1.01
CA CYS A 118 20.38 -17.93 1.79
C CYS A 118 21.00 -17.90 3.21
N HIS A 119 21.74 -18.93 3.61
CA HIS A 119 22.36 -18.95 4.95
C HIS A 119 23.49 -17.95 5.06
N GLU A 120 23.35 -17.03 5.98
CA GLU A 120 24.35 -16.06 6.36
C GLU A 120 25.17 -16.55 7.55
N SER A 121 26.48 -16.41 7.48
CA SER A 121 27.38 -16.70 8.60
C SER A 121 27.90 -15.44 9.29
N ILE A 122 27.92 -14.33 8.59
CA ILE A 122 28.39 -12.99 9.04
C ILE A 122 27.58 -11.98 8.23
N GLU A 123 26.88 -11.09 8.94
CA GLU A 123 26.14 -9.98 8.35
C GLU A 123 27.09 -9.02 7.62
N HIS A 124 26.76 -8.69 6.38
CA HIS A 124 27.51 -7.77 5.55
C HIS A 124 26.75 -6.43 5.52
N PRO A 125 27.31 -5.35 6.11
CA PRO A 125 26.67 -4.05 6.04
C PRO A 125 26.67 -3.52 4.59
N ASP A 126 25.61 -2.79 4.22
CA ASP A 126 25.48 -2.17 2.91
C ASP A 126 26.68 -1.29 2.57
N SER A 127 27.27 -1.52 1.40
CA SER A 127 28.50 -0.86 0.94
C SER A 127 28.31 0.63 0.60
N ARG A 128 27.08 1.10 0.45
CA ARG A 128 26.69 2.48 0.21
C ARG A 128 26.27 3.21 1.47
N ASN A 129 26.30 2.54 2.63
CA ASN A 129 25.82 2.99 3.93
C ASN A 129 24.31 3.32 3.93
N LEU A 130 23.50 2.53 3.23
CA LEU A 130 22.04 2.65 3.32
C LEU A 130 21.58 2.36 4.75
N SER A 131 20.55 3.06 5.19
CA SER A 131 19.99 2.92 6.54
C SER A 131 18.80 1.96 6.56
N ASP A 132 18.39 1.53 7.76
CA ASP A 132 17.20 0.72 7.94
C ASP A 132 15.89 1.36 7.40
N TYR A 133 15.90 2.65 7.05
CA TYR A 133 14.77 3.28 6.37
C TYR A 133 14.53 2.72 4.98
N VAL A 134 15.54 2.14 4.31
CA VAL A 134 15.37 1.60 2.95
C VAL A 134 14.46 0.37 2.98
N TRP A 135 14.78 -0.66 3.78
CA TRP A 135 13.91 -1.83 3.86
C TRP A 135 12.55 -1.49 4.48
N LEU A 136 12.53 -0.58 5.47
CA LEU A 136 11.29 -0.15 6.11
C LEU A 136 10.35 0.58 5.15
N TRP A 137 10.87 1.55 4.37
CA TRP A 137 10.07 2.24 3.37
C TRP A 137 9.61 1.29 2.26
N GLY A 138 10.47 0.37 1.85
CA GLY A 138 10.11 -0.71 0.92
C GLY A 138 8.92 -1.52 1.41
N GLN A 139 8.88 -1.88 2.70
CA GLN A 139 7.73 -2.57 3.28
C GLN A 139 6.50 -1.66 3.37
N PHE A 140 6.64 -0.42 3.81
CA PHE A 140 5.56 0.55 3.89
C PHE A 140 4.93 0.80 2.52
N ALA A 141 5.76 0.96 1.47
CA ALA A 141 5.31 1.10 0.09
C ALA A 141 4.67 -0.20 -0.47
N THR A 142 5.18 -1.39 -0.09
CA THR A 142 4.51 -2.66 -0.40
C THR A 142 3.11 -2.69 0.19
N HIS A 143 2.96 -2.27 1.44
CA HIS A 143 1.66 -2.23 2.13
C HIS A 143 0.72 -1.15 1.57
N GLU A 144 1.26 -0.18 0.88
CA GLU A 144 0.52 0.85 0.16
C GLU A 144 -0.10 0.30 -1.14
N MET A 145 0.63 -0.57 -1.87
CA MET A 145 0.31 -0.91 -3.26
C MET A 145 -0.08 -2.37 -3.50
N ASP A 146 0.28 -3.27 -2.59
CA ASP A 146 0.21 -4.71 -2.84
C ASP A 146 -0.21 -5.53 -1.62
N HIS A 147 -1.25 -6.30 -1.80
CA HIS A 147 -1.67 -7.32 -0.86
C HIS A 147 -2.45 -8.44 -1.53
N THR A 148 -1.90 -9.63 -1.55
CA THR A 148 -2.66 -10.83 -1.89
C THR A 148 -2.94 -11.62 -0.62
N THR A 149 -4.20 -11.74 -0.24
CA THR A 149 -4.59 -12.51 0.94
C THR A 149 -4.26 -13.99 0.75
N THR A 150 -3.91 -14.65 1.84
CA THR A 150 -3.70 -16.10 1.84
C THR A 150 -4.97 -16.80 2.31
N GLN A 151 -5.19 -18.02 1.83
CA GLN A 151 -6.23 -18.88 2.34
C GLN A 151 -5.79 -19.40 3.72
N ASP A 152 -6.10 -18.65 4.76
CA ASP A 152 -5.89 -19.17 6.11
C ASP A 152 -6.90 -20.29 6.36
N GLY A 153 -6.42 -21.48 6.67
CA GLY A 153 -7.24 -22.67 6.90
C GLY A 153 -8.16 -22.62 8.13
N ARG A 154 -8.61 -21.44 8.55
CA ARG A 154 -9.47 -21.23 9.71
C ARG A 154 -10.96 -21.29 9.41
N THR A 155 -11.38 -21.34 8.17
CA THR A 155 -12.75 -21.68 7.85
C THR A 155 -12.95 -23.19 8.06
N HIS A 156 -13.66 -23.53 9.10
CA HIS A 156 -13.75 -24.82 9.78
C HIS A 156 -14.30 -25.99 8.93
N ASP A 157 -14.65 -25.80 7.68
CA ASP A 157 -15.38 -26.78 6.88
C ASP A 157 -14.60 -27.42 5.74
N GLN A 158 -13.35 -27.09 5.58
CA GLN A 158 -12.56 -27.66 4.50
C GLN A 158 -11.12 -27.92 4.98
N LEU A 159 -10.80 -29.18 5.18
CA LEU A 159 -9.44 -29.69 5.14
C LEU A 159 -8.91 -29.39 3.75
N GLN A 160 -8.15 -28.30 3.63
CA GLN A 160 -7.94 -27.56 2.41
C GLN A 160 -7.02 -28.29 1.44
N PRO A 161 -7.42 -28.40 0.17
CA PRO A 161 -6.49 -28.70 -0.92
C PRO A 161 -5.48 -27.57 -1.19
N ASP A 162 -5.62 -26.39 -0.57
CA ASP A 162 -4.84 -25.20 -0.85
C ASP A 162 -3.76 -24.87 0.18
N THR A 163 -3.46 -25.75 1.11
CA THR A 163 -2.28 -25.67 1.97
C THR A 163 -1.14 -26.46 1.32
N ALA A 164 -0.10 -25.77 0.90
CA ALA A 164 1.14 -26.41 0.49
C ALA A 164 2.03 -26.69 1.72
N HIS A 165 2.94 -27.60 1.58
CA HIS A 165 3.89 -27.96 2.62
C HIS A 165 5.30 -27.88 2.04
N ILE A 166 6.16 -27.07 2.67
CA ILE A 166 7.58 -27.09 2.37
C ILE A 166 8.21 -28.20 3.20
N PRO A 167 8.70 -29.30 2.60
CA PRO A 167 9.33 -30.38 3.33
C PRO A 167 10.59 -29.90 4.06
N VAL A 168 10.79 -30.37 5.30
CA VAL A 168 11.98 -30.08 6.11
C VAL A 168 12.70 -31.39 6.38
N HIS A 169 14.01 -31.45 6.04
CA HIS A 169 14.78 -32.68 6.21
C HIS A 169 14.93 -33.05 7.70
N GLU A 170 14.95 -34.33 8.01
CA GLU A 170 15.04 -34.85 9.40
C GLU A 170 16.26 -34.36 10.18
N ASN A 171 17.33 -33.96 9.49
CA ASN A 171 18.56 -33.41 10.09
C ASN A 171 18.63 -31.88 10.06
N ASP A 172 17.54 -31.20 9.64
CA ASP A 172 17.51 -29.75 9.61
C ASP A 172 17.46 -29.18 11.04
N THR A 173 18.31 -28.21 11.31
CA THR A 173 18.41 -27.56 12.62
C THR A 173 17.18 -26.75 12.98
N TRP A 174 16.37 -26.34 12.00
CA TRP A 174 15.14 -25.57 12.21
C TRP A 174 14.16 -26.28 13.13
N MET A 175 14.13 -27.59 13.16
CA MET A 175 13.08 -28.34 13.85
C MET A 175 13.42 -28.80 15.26
N GLY A 176 14.67 -28.93 15.63
CA GLY A 176 15.06 -29.46 16.93
C GLY A 176 14.41 -30.81 17.32
N PHE A 177 13.65 -31.44 16.39
CA PHE A 177 12.95 -32.71 16.54
C PHE A 177 13.31 -33.68 15.41
N PRO A 178 13.65 -34.92 15.70
CA PRO A 178 13.88 -35.91 14.67
C PRO A 178 12.54 -36.34 14.01
N GLY A 179 12.47 -36.24 12.70
CA GLY A 179 11.48 -36.90 11.87
C GLY A 179 10.56 -36.01 11.05
N GLY A 180 10.89 -35.83 9.80
CA GLY A 180 9.98 -35.61 8.66
C GLY A 180 8.85 -34.59 8.85
N LEU A 181 9.15 -33.40 9.34
CA LEU A 181 8.17 -32.34 9.49
C LEU A 181 8.17 -31.45 8.25
N TYR A 182 7.17 -30.63 8.15
CA TYR A 182 7.02 -29.68 7.06
C TYR A 182 6.67 -28.30 7.64
N MET A 183 7.13 -27.27 6.93
CA MET A 183 6.68 -25.91 7.17
C MET A 183 5.37 -25.69 6.41
N ARG A 184 4.38 -25.11 7.07
CA ARG A 184 3.12 -24.76 6.41
C ARG A 184 3.32 -23.56 5.50
N PHE A 185 2.78 -23.65 4.30
CA PHE A 185 2.67 -22.58 3.36
C PHE A 185 1.20 -22.38 2.99
N PHE A 186 0.68 -21.20 3.23
CA PHE A 186 -0.68 -20.84 2.84
C PHE A 186 -0.64 -20.26 1.44
N ARG A 187 -1.34 -20.90 0.51
CA ARG A 187 -1.41 -20.43 -0.88
C ARG A 187 -2.21 -19.14 -0.97
N SER A 188 -1.87 -18.32 -1.95
CA SER A 188 -2.59 -17.08 -2.26
C SER A 188 -3.99 -17.38 -2.78
N VAL A 189 -4.96 -16.53 -2.44
CA VAL A 189 -6.29 -16.56 -3.07
C VAL A 189 -6.15 -16.34 -4.58
N ILE A 190 -7.14 -16.83 -5.32
CA ILE A 190 -7.17 -16.78 -6.78
C ILE A 190 -8.35 -15.98 -7.27
N VAL A 191 -8.21 -15.40 -8.45
CA VAL A 191 -9.32 -14.78 -9.18
C VAL A 191 -10.34 -15.85 -9.57
N ASN A 192 -11.63 -15.60 -9.34
CA ASN A 192 -12.71 -16.52 -9.68
C ASN A 192 -12.66 -16.93 -11.15
N GLY A 193 -12.66 -18.24 -11.40
CA GLY A 193 -12.60 -18.82 -12.74
C GLY A 193 -11.18 -19.04 -13.28
N SER A 194 -10.16 -18.62 -12.56
CA SER A 194 -8.75 -18.94 -12.90
C SER A 194 -8.30 -20.31 -12.36
N ASP A 195 -9.14 -21.01 -11.61
CA ASP A 195 -8.92 -22.36 -11.07
C ASP A 195 -9.38 -23.49 -12.03
N ASN A 196 -9.63 -23.16 -13.28
CA ASN A 196 -10.12 -24.10 -14.28
C ASN A 196 -9.04 -25.18 -14.57
N PRO A 197 -9.40 -26.47 -14.65
CA PRO A 197 -8.48 -27.53 -15.07
C PRO A 197 -8.03 -27.44 -16.54
N ASP A 198 -8.60 -26.52 -17.32
CA ASP A 198 -8.12 -26.25 -18.69
C ASP A 198 -6.72 -25.60 -18.60
N PRO A 199 -5.65 -26.26 -19.15
CA PRO A 199 -4.30 -25.71 -19.12
C PRO A 199 -4.14 -24.39 -19.89
N LEU A 200 -5.14 -23.95 -20.63
CA LEU A 200 -5.17 -22.65 -21.30
C LEU A 200 -5.67 -21.53 -20.41
N ILE A 201 -6.32 -21.86 -19.28
CA ILE A 201 -6.79 -20.88 -18.29
C ILE A 201 -5.79 -20.85 -17.14
N GLN A 202 -5.09 -19.76 -17.03
CA GLN A 202 -4.05 -19.59 -16.02
C GLN A 202 -4.67 -19.22 -14.66
N ARG A 203 -4.11 -19.76 -13.57
CA ARG A 203 -4.41 -19.35 -12.21
C ARG A 203 -3.80 -17.98 -11.96
N GLU A 204 -4.61 -16.99 -11.68
CA GLU A 204 -4.17 -15.62 -11.41
C GLU A 204 -4.63 -15.15 -10.03
N HIS A 205 -3.98 -14.13 -9.50
CA HIS A 205 -4.14 -13.65 -8.15
C HIS A 205 -4.66 -12.21 -8.13
N PRO A 206 -5.57 -11.86 -7.21
CA PRO A 206 -6.00 -10.48 -7.05
C PRO A 206 -5.02 -9.70 -6.18
N ASN A 207 -4.88 -8.41 -6.47
CA ASN A 207 -4.46 -7.45 -5.47
C ASN A 207 -5.69 -7.00 -4.67
N THR A 208 -5.70 -7.22 -3.35
CA THR A 208 -6.89 -6.93 -2.52
C THR A 208 -6.95 -5.49 -2.03
N ILE A 209 -5.89 -4.72 -2.23
CA ILE A 209 -5.83 -3.28 -1.99
C ILE A 209 -5.62 -2.52 -3.30
N THR A 210 -5.54 -1.19 -3.28
CA THR A 210 -5.23 -0.41 -4.48
C THR A 210 -3.78 -0.66 -4.91
N SER A 211 -3.49 -0.50 -6.21
CA SER A 211 -2.12 -0.53 -6.70
C SER A 211 -1.44 0.84 -6.65
N TRP A 212 -2.18 1.89 -6.34
CA TRP A 212 -1.71 3.26 -6.40
C TRP A 212 -0.93 3.67 -5.15
N LEU A 213 -0.07 4.68 -5.30
CA LEU A 213 0.43 5.45 -4.16
C LEU A 213 -0.63 6.49 -3.78
N ASP A 214 -1.70 6.06 -3.13
CA ASP A 214 -2.92 6.84 -2.84
C ASP A 214 -3.23 7.00 -1.34
N GLY A 215 -2.26 6.66 -0.49
CA GLY A 215 -2.35 6.73 0.95
C GLY A 215 -3.13 5.57 1.58
N SER A 216 -3.29 4.45 0.89
CA SER A 216 -4.06 3.30 1.39
C SER A 216 -3.55 2.78 2.74
N VAL A 217 -2.26 2.87 3.02
CA VAL A 217 -1.67 2.54 4.34
C VAL A 217 -2.23 3.39 5.48
N VAL A 218 -2.64 4.62 5.17
CA VAL A 218 -3.23 5.56 6.14
C VAL A 218 -4.75 5.46 6.14
N TYR A 219 -5.38 5.43 4.96
CA TYR A 219 -6.83 5.63 4.79
C TYR A 219 -7.62 4.35 4.53
N GLY A 220 -6.94 3.26 4.14
CA GLY A 220 -7.56 2.01 3.71
C GLY A 220 -7.90 1.98 2.23
N SER A 221 -8.33 0.78 1.77
CA SER A 221 -8.72 0.53 0.38
C SER A 221 -10.20 0.13 0.24
N ASP A 222 -11.00 0.40 1.29
CA ASP A 222 -12.45 0.18 1.30
C ASP A 222 -13.17 1.19 2.20
N ASP A 223 -14.43 1.49 1.86
CA ASP A 223 -15.24 2.48 2.56
C ASP A 223 -15.42 2.18 4.05
N ALA A 224 -15.59 0.90 4.42
CA ALA A 224 -15.87 0.54 5.81
C ALA A 224 -14.66 0.84 6.72
N ARG A 225 -13.45 0.57 6.24
CA ARG A 225 -12.21 0.88 6.95
C ARG A 225 -11.94 2.39 6.95
N GLY A 226 -12.05 3.04 5.80
CA GLY A 226 -11.84 4.48 5.67
C GLY A 226 -12.79 5.29 6.57
N ASP A 227 -14.07 4.97 6.54
CA ASP A 227 -15.08 5.60 7.41
C ASP A 227 -14.79 5.36 8.90
N TRP A 228 -14.39 4.15 9.27
CA TRP A 228 -14.09 3.82 10.66
C TRP A 228 -12.88 4.60 11.19
N LEU A 229 -11.88 4.86 10.36
CA LEU A 229 -10.64 5.55 10.75
C LEU A 229 -10.82 7.07 10.90
N ARG A 230 -11.91 7.67 10.39
CA ARG A 230 -12.17 9.11 10.47
C ARG A 230 -12.77 9.52 11.82
N GLU A 231 -12.34 10.68 12.34
CA GLU A 231 -12.94 11.32 13.51
C GLU A 231 -14.26 12.04 13.16
N TYR A 232 -14.42 12.48 11.90
CA TYR A 232 -15.52 13.33 11.43
C TYR A 232 -15.63 14.67 12.17
N ASN A 233 -14.47 15.22 12.52
CA ASN A 233 -14.36 16.50 13.18
C ASN A 233 -13.09 17.22 12.70
N GLY A 234 -13.25 18.30 11.94
CA GLY A 234 -12.13 19.09 11.42
C GLY A 234 -11.23 18.35 10.44
N GLY A 235 -11.77 17.35 9.72
CA GLY A 235 -11.02 16.56 8.74
C GLY A 235 -10.03 15.55 9.33
N ARG A 236 -10.04 15.32 10.62
CA ARG A 236 -9.02 14.51 11.32
C ARG A 236 -9.27 13.02 11.22
N MET A 237 -8.17 12.26 11.29
CA MET A 237 -8.16 10.83 11.56
C MET A 237 -8.26 10.58 13.06
N LYS A 238 -8.86 9.44 13.44
CA LYS A 238 -8.92 8.99 14.83
C LYS A 238 -7.54 8.69 15.39
N ILE A 239 -7.36 9.00 16.64
CA ILE A 239 -6.14 8.74 17.42
C ILE A 239 -6.49 8.18 18.80
N SER A 240 -5.46 7.73 19.51
CA SER A 240 -5.45 7.45 20.94
C SER A 240 -4.38 8.30 21.60
N ASP A 241 -4.76 9.02 22.67
CA ASP A 241 -3.85 9.89 23.42
C ASP A 241 -2.85 9.05 24.24
N TYR A 242 -1.57 9.32 24.08
CA TYR A 242 -0.49 8.72 24.87
C TYR A 242 0.52 9.80 25.33
N PRO A 243 1.24 9.56 26.44
CA PRO A 243 2.16 10.57 26.99
C PRO A 243 3.26 11.02 26.01
N GLU A 244 3.72 10.12 25.15
CA GLU A 244 4.77 10.37 24.14
C GLU A 244 4.21 10.83 22.79
N GLY A 245 2.94 11.24 22.77
CA GLY A 245 2.21 11.74 21.60
C GLY A 245 1.18 10.77 21.04
N ASP A 246 0.33 11.29 20.19
CA ASP A 246 -0.81 10.58 19.62
C ASP A 246 -0.39 9.30 18.88
N LEU A 247 -1.10 8.22 19.16
CA LEU A 247 -0.96 6.94 18.46
C LEU A 247 -2.21 6.66 17.62
N LEU A 248 -2.16 5.63 16.80
CA LEU A 248 -3.32 5.14 16.05
C LEU A 248 -4.47 4.75 16.99
N PRO A 249 -5.73 4.70 16.52
CA PRO A 249 -6.85 4.26 17.33
C PRO A 249 -6.67 2.80 17.75
N GLN A 250 -6.88 2.50 19.04
CA GLN A 250 -6.85 1.14 19.55
C GLN A 250 -8.00 0.30 18.99
N ALA A 251 -7.71 -0.95 18.67
CA ALA A 251 -8.72 -1.93 18.31
C ALA A 251 -9.63 -2.25 19.51
N ASN A 252 -10.93 -2.30 19.27
CA ASN A 252 -11.92 -2.52 20.32
C ASN A 252 -12.98 -3.57 19.92
N TYR A 253 -12.51 -4.72 19.44
CA TYR A 253 -13.37 -5.78 18.92
C TYR A 253 -14.44 -6.26 19.92
N ALA A 254 -14.19 -6.11 21.22
CA ALA A 254 -15.12 -6.53 22.26
C ALA A 254 -16.35 -5.63 22.39
N ASN A 255 -16.21 -4.32 22.13
CA ASN A 255 -17.26 -3.32 22.32
C ASN A 255 -17.71 -2.66 21.02
N ASP A 256 -16.88 -2.70 19.97
CA ASP A 256 -17.20 -2.19 18.64
C ASP A 256 -17.00 -3.28 17.57
N PRO A 257 -18.09 -3.94 17.15
CA PRO A 257 -18.02 -4.98 16.13
C PRO A 257 -17.71 -4.45 14.72
N THR A 258 -17.67 -3.11 14.53
CA THR A 258 -17.29 -2.49 13.26
C THR A 258 -15.80 -2.21 13.18
N THR A 259 -15.03 -2.45 14.24
CA THR A 259 -13.57 -2.31 14.25
C THR A 259 -12.95 -3.13 13.10
N PRO A 260 -12.20 -2.50 12.18
CA PRO A 260 -11.57 -3.21 11.08
C PRO A 260 -10.60 -4.28 11.56
N GLY A 261 -10.60 -5.42 10.87
CA GLY A 261 -9.70 -6.54 11.18
C GLY A 261 -8.23 -6.15 10.93
N MET A 262 -7.36 -6.59 11.86
CA MET A 262 -5.91 -6.49 11.72
C MET A 262 -5.30 -7.89 11.59
N SER A 263 -4.17 -8.01 10.91
CA SER A 263 -3.44 -9.27 10.72
C SER A 263 -2.48 -9.51 11.89
N PHE A 264 -2.47 -10.72 12.43
CA PHE A 264 -1.64 -11.06 13.60
C PHE A 264 -0.84 -12.35 13.41
N ALA A 265 -0.64 -12.79 12.19
CA ALA A 265 0.08 -14.03 11.89
C ALA A 265 -0.30 -15.22 12.79
N GLY A 266 -1.52 -15.23 13.32
CA GLY A 266 -2.02 -16.28 14.22
C GLY A 266 -1.88 -16.02 15.71
N PHE A 267 -1.30 -14.91 16.10
CA PHE A 267 -1.22 -14.48 17.51
C PHE A 267 -2.55 -13.84 17.95
N ASN A 268 -2.90 -14.00 19.25
CA ASN A 268 -4.02 -13.28 19.86
C ASN A 268 -3.48 -12.03 20.55
N PHE A 269 -3.74 -10.86 19.96
CA PHE A 269 -3.42 -9.59 20.60
C PHE A 269 -4.69 -8.92 21.09
N THR A 270 -4.67 -8.51 22.35
CA THR A 270 -5.72 -7.67 22.94
C THR A 270 -5.45 -6.20 22.72
N ASP A 271 -4.18 -5.83 22.56
CA ASP A 271 -3.70 -4.47 22.48
C ASP A 271 -3.05 -4.23 21.11
N SER A 272 -3.85 -3.88 20.12
CA SER A 272 -3.42 -3.58 18.77
C SER A 272 -4.00 -2.27 18.29
N PHE A 273 -3.39 -1.68 17.31
CA PHE A 273 -3.83 -0.44 16.68
C PHE A 273 -4.46 -0.72 15.32
N VAL A 274 -5.43 0.11 14.93
CA VAL A 274 -6.08 0.04 13.62
C VAL A 274 -5.46 1.07 12.69
N ALA A 275 -5.06 0.65 11.50
CA ALA A 275 -4.51 1.49 10.44
C ALA A 275 -5.25 1.25 9.12
N GLY A 276 -4.87 1.99 8.09
CA GLY A 276 -5.34 1.79 6.73
C GLY A 276 -5.00 0.40 6.19
N ASP A 277 -3.78 -0.08 6.44
CA ASP A 277 -3.39 -1.45 6.12
C ASP A 277 -3.50 -2.38 7.34
N GLY A 278 -4.01 -3.58 7.09
CA GLY A 278 -4.22 -4.59 8.13
C GLY A 278 -2.95 -5.15 8.77
N ARG A 279 -1.78 -4.96 8.15
CA ARG A 279 -0.47 -5.49 8.59
C ARG A 279 0.30 -4.51 9.48
N ALA A 280 -0.20 -3.31 9.75
CA ALA A 280 0.50 -2.23 10.44
C ALA A 280 1.15 -2.61 11.78
N ASN A 281 0.61 -3.62 12.49
CA ASN A 281 1.17 -4.09 13.77
C ASN A 281 2.22 -5.20 13.61
N GLU A 282 2.71 -5.48 12.40
CA GLU A 282 3.63 -6.59 12.16
C GLU A 282 4.90 -6.44 12.97
N HIS A 283 5.48 -5.25 12.99
CA HIS A 283 6.58 -4.89 13.90
C HIS A 283 6.58 -3.39 14.23
N VAL A 284 7.31 -3.04 15.27
CA VAL A 284 7.31 -1.69 15.87
C VAL A 284 7.77 -0.59 14.90
N ALA A 285 8.74 -0.86 14.01
CA ALA A 285 9.22 0.12 13.06
C ALA A 285 8.15 0.45 12.00
N LEU A 286 7.45 -0.56 11.49
CA LEU A 286 6.33 -0.36 10.56
C LEU A 286 5.19 0.41 11.23
N LEU A 287 4.85 0.04 12.49
CA LEU A 287 3.82 0.74 13.25
C LEU A 287 4.18 2.21 13.47
N ALA A 288 5.48 2.52 13.72
CA ALA A 288 5.95 3.88 13.87
C ALA A 288 5.73 4.71 12.58
N MET A 289 5.93 4.13 11.40
CA MET A 289 5.65 4.80 10.12
C MET A 289 4.15 5.09 9.93
N HIS A 290 3.28 4.14 10.23
CA HIS A 290 1.83 4.36 10.18
C HIS A 290 1.39 5.48 11.14
N ILE A 291 1.94 5.52 12.36
CA ILE A 291 1.69 6.59 13.34
C ILE A 291 2.15 7.94 12.78
N LEU A 292 3.34 7.99 12.21
CA LEU A 292 3.94 9.21 11.66
C LEU A 292 3.03 9.86 10.60
N PHE A 293 2.55 9.08 9.64
CA PHE A 293 1.70 9.61 8.56
C PHE A 293 0.26 9.93 8.97
N VAL A 294 -0.27 9.32 10.03
CA VAL A 294 -1.55 9.76 10.64
C VAL A 294 -1.37 11.08 11.41
N ARG A 295 -0.26 11.25 12.13
CA ARG A 295 0.09 12.53 12.76
C ARG A 295 0.25 13.64 11.72
N GLU A 296 0.92 13.35 10.59
CA GLU A 296 1.08 14.32 9.50
C GLU A 296 -0.27 14.71 8.90
N HIS A 297 -1.16 13.75 8.62
CA HIS A 297 -2.51 14.06 8.16
C HIS A 297 -3.25 14.98 9.14
N ASN A 298 -3.21 14.68 10.44
CA ASN A 298 -3.91 15.47 11.45
C ASN A 298 -3.32 16.87 11.60
N ARG A 299 -1.99 17.01 11.51
CA ARG A 299 -1.31 18.31 11.48
C ARG A 299 -1.76 19.15 10.27
N LEU A 300 -1.81 18.54 9.08
CA LEU A 300 -2.31 19.18 7.87
C LEU A 300 -3.78 19.59 8.01
N ALA A 301 -4.62 18.70 8.52
CA ALA A 301 -6.05 18.99 8.72
C ALA A 301 -6.27 20.18 9.66
N ASP A 302 -5.55 20.24 10.78
CA ASP A 302 -5.63 21.36 11.74
C ASP A 302 -5.19 22.68 11.09
N GLU A 303 -4.09 22.67 10.33
CA GLU A 303 -3.59 23.86 9.63
C GLU A 303 -4.57 24.35 8.53
N ILE A 304 -5.12 23.42 7.74
CA ILE A 304 -6.11 23.71 6.71
C ILE A 304 -7.38 24.29 7.33
N ALA A 305 -7.87 23.71 8.44
CA ALA A 305 -9.05 24.19 9.17
C ALA A 305 -8.86 25.62 9.71
N GLU A 306 -7.66 25.92 10.26
CA GLU A 306 -7.34 27.27 10.76
C GLU A 306 -7.37 28.31 9.64
N ARG A 307 -6.85 27.97 8.47
CA ARG A 307 -6.78 28.88 7.31
C ARG A 307 -8.11 29.00 6.56
N ASN A 308 -8.94 27.97 6.62
CA ASN A 308 -10.21 27.88 5.88
C ASN A 308 -11.39 27.65 6.83
N PRO A 309 -11.75 28.59 7.71
CA PRO A 309 -12.75 28.38 8.76
C PRO A 309 -14.18 28.15 8.22
N GLY A 310 -14.36 28.25 6.91
CA GLY A 310 -15.65 27.98 6.24
C GLY A 310 -15.74 26.60 5.60
N TRP A 311 -14.66 25.84 5.58
CA TRP A 311 -14.63 24.50 4.97
C TRP A 311 -15.32 23.48 5.88
N SER A 312 -16.00 22.52 5.24
CA SER A 312 -16.59 21.37 5.92
C SER A 312 -15.50 20.36 6.33
N ASP A 313 -15.87 19.44 7.23
CA ASP A 313 -15.01 18.32 7.63
C ASP A 313 -14.49 17.52 6.41
N GLU A 314 -15.36 17.26 5.44
CA GLU A 314 -15.00 16.53 4.23
C GLU A 314 -14.01 17.30 3.34
N GLU A 315 -14.21 18.60 3.12
CA GLU A 315 -13.28 19.42 2.33
C GLU A 315 -11.89 19.44 2.96
N ILE A 316 -11.81 19.61 4.28
CA ILE A 316 -10.55 19.59 5.03
C ILE A 316 -9.89 18.21 4.91
N PHE A 317 -10.65 17.13 5.15
CA PHE A 317 -10.14 15.75 5.08
C PHE A 317 -9.57 15.42 3.71
N GLN A 318 -10.30 15.66 2.64
CA GLN A 318 -9.87 15.30 1.29
C GLN A 318 -8.65 16.11 0.85
N TYR A 319 -8.57 17.38 1.21
CA TYR A 319 -7.43 18.22 0.87
C TYR A 319 -6.17 17.82 1.66
N ALA A 320 -6.30 17.56 2.98
CA ALA A 320 -5.23 17.02 3.81
C ALA A 320 -4.76 15.64 3.31
N ARG A 321 -5.71 14.76 2.96
CA ARG A 321 -5.43 13.45 2.36
C ARG A 321 -4.61 13.60 1.07
N HIS A 322 -5.00 14.49 0.18
CA HIS A 322 -4.31 14.66 -1.10
C HIS A 322 -2.87 15.16 -0.90
N ILE A 323 -2.65 16.12 0.00
CA ILE A 323 -1.29 16.58 0.34
C ILE A 323 -0.46 15.43 0.94
N ASN A 324 -1.02 14.69 1.88
CA ASN A 324 -0.32 13.56 2.53
C ASN A 324 0.04 12.45 1.51
N ILE A 325 -0.84 12.19 0.53
CA ILE A 325 -0.53 11.31 -0.63
C ILE A 325 0.66 11.86 -1.42
N GLY A 326 0.66 13.15 -1.76
CA GLY A 326 1.76 13.79 -2.44
C GLY A 326 3.09 13.68 -1.69
N LEU A 327 3.06 13.72 -0.33
CA LEU A 327 4.24 13.50 0.50
C LEU A 327 4.74 12.05 0.45
N ILE A 328 3.85 11.06 0.44
CA ILE A 328 4.24 9.65 0.24
C ILE A 328 4.84 9.45 -1.16
N GLN A 329 4.25 10.07 -2.17
CA GLN A 329 4.75 10.02 -3.55
C GLN A 329 6.13 10.66 -3.66
N THR A 330 6.34 11.86 -3.13
CA THR A 330 7.63 12.56 -3.24
C THR A 330 8.75 11.80 -2.55
N ILE A 331 8.53 11.29 -1.34
CA ILE A 331 9.53 10.48 -0.63
C ILE A 331 9.85 9.21 -1.44
N THR A 332 8.84 8.55 -1.99
CA THR A 332 9.05 7.35 -2.81
C THR A 332 9.88 7.65 -4.05
N TYR A 333 9.52 8.69 -4.81
CA TYR A 333 10.15 8.96 -6.11
C TYR A 333 11.46 9.75 -6.02
N TYR A 334 11.64 10.58 -4.98
CA TYR A 334 12.79 11.50 -4.89
C TYR A 334 13.76 11.21 -3.75
N GLU A 335 13.44 10.29 -2.82
CA GLU A 335 14.35 9.83 -1.78
C GLU A 335 14.59 8.32 -1.85
N PHE A 336 13.54 7.51 -1.74
CA PHE A 336 13.65 6.05 -1.67
C PHE A 336 14.19 5.41 -2.96
N LEU A 337 13.61 5.67 -4.13
CA LEU A 337 14.11 5.10 -5.38
C LEU A 337 15.53 5.54 -5.72
N PRO A 338 15.91 6.83 -5.58
CA PRO A 338 17.30 7.26 -5.72
C PRO A 338 18.26 6.60 -4.72
N SER A 339 17.85 6.34 -3.48
CA SER A 339 18.69 5.60 -2.52
C SER A 339 19.01 4.18 -3.01
N LEU A 340 18.08 3.52 -3.68
CA LEU A 340 18.31 2.24 -4.38
C LEU A 340 19.15 2.37 -5.66
N GLY A 341 19.47 3.58 -6.11
CA GLY A 341 20.12 3.85 -7.38
C GLY A 341 19.17 3.77 -8.58
N ILE A 342 17.89 3.97 -8.36
CA ILE A 342 16.86 4.00 -9.41
C ILE A 342 16.46 5.43 -9.69
N ASP A 343 16.93 5.96 -10.81
CA ASP A 343 16.50 7.26 -11.33
C ASP A 343 15.43 7.05 -12.40
N LEU A 344 14.27 7.69 -12.22
CA LEU A 344 13.23 7.71 -13.24
C LEU A 344 13.48 8.89 -14.21
N GLU A 345 13.04 8.72 -15.46
CA GLU A 345 13.01 9.85 -16.39
C GLU A 345 12.12 10.98 -15.82
N PRO A 346 12.39 12.24 -16.13
CA PRO A 346 11.55 13.34 -15.65
C PRO A 346 10.07 13.12 -15.96
N TYR A 347 9.19 13.43 -15.01
CA TYR A 347 7.75 13.38 -15.24
C TYR A 347 7.36 14.35 -16.37
N LEU A 348 6.53 13.91 -17.31
CA LEU A 348 6.07 14.73 -18.42
C LEU A 348 4.59 15.06 -18.30
N GLU A 349 3.75 14.04 -18.28
CA GLU A 349 2.30 14.17 -18.19
C GLU A 349 1.64 12.82 -17.89
N TYR A 350 0.42 12.84 -17.40
CA TYR A 350 -0.41 11.65 -17.25
C TYR A 350 -0.67 10.96 -18.60
N ASN A 351 -0.56 9.62 -18.61
CA ASN A 351 -0.79 8.82 -19.80
C ASN A 351 -1.80 7.69 -19.52
N SER A 352 -3.04 7.84 -19.99
CA SER A 352 -4.13 6.87 -19.81
C SER A 352 -3.88 5.49 -20.43
N SER A 353 -2.91 5.37 -21.37
CA SER A 353 -2.56 4.10 -21.99
C SER A 353 -1.63 3.23 -21.13
N ILE A 354 -1.05 3.78 -20.06
CA ILE A 354 -0.16 3.07 -19.15
C ILE A 354 -1.01 2.33 -18.10
N ASN A 355 -0.80 1.02 -17.99
CA ASN A 355 -1.43 0.19 -16.97
C ASN A 355 -0.58 0.16 -15.69
N PRO A 356 -1.03 0.81 -14.59
CA PRO A 356 -0.30 0.86 -13.33
C PRO A 356 -0.44 -0.39 -12.47
N THR A 357 -1.37 -1.29 -12.83
CA THR A 357 -1.67 -2.49 -12.02
C THR A 357 -0.39 -3.24 -11.67
N ILE A 358 -0.22 -3.54 -10.39
CA ILE A 358 0.96 -4.26 -9.88
C ILE A 358 1.13 -5.58 -10.61
N SER A 359 2.36 -5.88 -11.03
CA SER A 359 2.70 -7.15 -11.66
C SER A 359 3.06 -8.22 -10.64
N ASN A 360 2.77 -9.48 -10.97
CA ASN A 360 3.16 -10.61 -10.13
C ASN A 360 4.68 -10.66 -9.90
N GLU A 361 5.47 -10.36 -10.93
CA GLU A 361 6.94 -10.36 -10.86
C GLU A 361 7.45 -9.30 -9.87
N PHE A 362 6.83 -8.13 -9.85
CA PHE A 362 7.14 -7.09 -8.87
C PHE A 362 6.73 -7.53 -7.46
N SER A 363 5.45 -7.89 -7.26
CA SER A 363 4.85 -8.20 -5.96
C SER A 363 5.53 -9.34 -5.20
N VAL A 364 5.76 -10.49 -5.87
CA VAL A 364 6.16 -11.72 -5.18
C VAL A 364 7.65 -12.07 -5.36
N VAL A 365 8.39 -11.25 -6.12
CA VAL A 365 9.82 -11.48 -6.36
C VAL A 365 10.62 -10.19 -6.19
N ALA A 366 10.56 -9.24 -7.15
CA ALA A 366 11.51 -8.13 -7.21
C ALA A 366 11.38 -7.16 -6.03
N PHE A 367 10.17 -6.80 -5.61
CA PHE A 367 9.97 -5.85 -4.51
C PHE A 367 10.04 -6.50 -3.11
N ARG A 368 10.53 -7.75 -3.05
CA ARG A 368 10.95 -8.40 -1.80
C ARG A 368 12.42 -8.15 -1.46
N MET A 369 13.04 -7.22 -2.19
CA MET A 369 14.44 -6.84 -2.03
C MET A 369 14.83 -6.55 -0.58
N GLY A 370 13.96 -5.91 0.20
CA GLY A 370 14.19 -5.58 1.61
C GLY A 370 14.34 -6.79 2.54
N HIS A 371 13.95 -8.01 2.12
CA HIS A 371 14.04 -9.19 2.99
C HIS A 371 15.49 -9.62 3.30
N SER A 372 16.45 -9.34 2.43
CA SER A 372 17.87 -9.54 2.71
C SER A 372 18.50 -8.39 3.50
N GLN A 373 17.86 -7.22 3.50
CA GLN A 373 18.35 -6.00 4.13
C GLN A 373 17.90 -5.85 5.61
N ILE A 374 17.17 -6.83 6.17
CA ILE A 374 16.71 -6.81 7.56
C ILE A 374 17.74 -7.49 8.46
N GLY A 375 18.40 -6.71 9.31
CA GLY A 375 19.35 -7.19 10.32
C GLY A 375 18.66 -7.91 11.49
N SER A 376 19.45 -8.43 12.40
CA SER A 376 18.99 -9.22 13.56
C SER A 376 18.45 -8.36 14.73
N ALA A 377 18.59 -7.03 14.67
CA ALA A 377 18.23 -6.12 15.75
C ALA A 377 17.59 -4.83 15.23
N MET A 378 16.56 -4.36 15.94
CA MET A 378 15.98 -3.03 15.78
C MET A 378 16.59 -2.09 16.84
N LEU A 379 17.36 -1.09 16.40
CA LEU A 379 18.01 -0.16 17.30
C LEU A 379 17.01 0.84 17.88
N ARG A 380 17.21 1.22 19.14
CA ARG A 380 16.45 2.28 19.83
C ARG A 380 17.43 3.24 20.49
N MET A 381 17.41 4.50 20.06
CA MET A 381 18.39 5.52 20.41
C MET A 381 17.75 6.72 21.09
N ASP A 382 18.45 7.29 22.08
CA ASP A 382 18.12 8.60 22.64
C ASP A 382 18.62 9.75 21.74
N GLY A 383 18.42 11.00 22.18
CA GLY A 383 18.87 12.20 21.44
C GLY A 383 20.38 12.35 21.34
N ASP A 384 21.14 11.70 22.22
CA ASP A 384 22.61 11.68 22.22
C ASP A 384 23.20 10.45 21.52
N ARG A 385 22.36 9.68 20.82
CA ARG A 385 22.74 8.45 20.10
C ARG A 385 23.23 7.31 20.99
N ASN A 386 22.85 7.31 22.25
CA ASN A 386 23.05 6.14 23.10
C ASN A 386 21.82 5.23 23.04
N PRO A 387 21.99 3.92 23.28
CA PRO A 387 20.84 3.06 23.53
C PRO A 387 19.97 3.61 24.67
N ILE A 388 18.65 3.57 24.51
CA ILE A 388 17.74 3.92 25.61
C ILE A 388 17.88 2.93 26.78
N GLU A 389 17.33 3.26 27.96
CA GLU A 389 17.45 2.43 29.17
C GLU A 389 16.97 0.98 28.94
N GLN A 390 15.92 0.80 28.12
CA GLN A 390 15.35 -0.52 27.78
C GLN A 390 16.19 -1.29 26.73
N GLY A 391 17.22 -0.64 26.13
CA GLY A 391 18.10 -1.24 25.12
C GLY A 391 17.45 -1.38 23.74
N HIS A 392 18.12 -2.11 22.87
CA HIS A 392 17.63 -2.47 21.54
C HIS A 392 16.67 -3.65 21.60
N LEU A 393 15.92 -3.88 20.53
CA LEU A 393 15.08 -5.08 20.35
C LEU A 393 15.82 -6.06 19.45
N THR A 394 15.72 -7.33 19.75
CA THR A 394 15.93 -8.34 18.73
C THR A 394 14.79 -8.27 17.73
N LEU A 395 15.01 -8.71 16.51
CA LEU A 395 13.95 -8.74 15.48
C LEU A 395 12.68 -9.44 15.99
N ARG A 396 12.85 -10.53 16.73
CA ARG A 396 11.75 -11.29 17.34
C ARG A 396 10.95 -10.48 18.37
N GLU A 397 11.62 -9.66 19.20
CA GLU A 397 10.94 -8.83 20.20
C GLU A 397 10.19 -7.66 19.57
N GLY A 398 10.58 -7.27 18.34
CA GLY A 398 9.91 -6.24 17.57
C GLY A 398 8.60 -6.68 16.92
N PHE A 399 8.36 -7.99 16.74
CA PHE A 399 7.16 -8.49 16.07
C PHE A 399 5.94 -8.54 17.00
N PHE A 400 4.84 -7.95 16.52
CA PHE A 400 3.50 -7.99 17.15
C PHE A 400 3.46 -7.60 18.64
N ASP A 401 4.41 -6.80 19.11
CA ASP A 401 4.44 -6.21 20.44
C ASP A 401 4.42 -4.67 20.34
N VAL A 402 3.40 -4.05 20.89
CA VAL A 402 3.24 -2.59 20.89
C VAL A 402 3.85 -1.91 22.12
N THR A 403 4.28 -2.69 23.12
CA THR A 403 4.86 -2.21 24.40
C THR A 403 6.04 -1.24 24.19
N PRO A 404 6.97 -1.49 23.25
CA PRO A 404 8.06 -0.55 22.99
C PRO A 404 7.61 0.86 22.61
N ILE A 405 6.45 0.98 21.97
CA ILE A 405 5.86 2.28 21.59
C ILE A 405 4.99 2.86 22.71
N THR A 406 4.20 2.01 23.39
CA THR A 406 3.20 2.49 24.36
C THR A 406 3.77 2.79 25.74
N GLU A 407 4.92 2.17 26.13
CA GLU A 407 5.46 2.22 27.49
C GLU A 407 6.96 2.56 27.54
N GLU A 408 7.70 2.54 26.42
CA GLU A 408 9.14 2.60 26.40
C GLU A 408 9.71 3.76 25.53
N GLY A 409 9.01 4.89 25.48
CA GLY A 409 9.51 6.14 24.87
C GLY A 409 8.93 6.49 23.50
N GLY A 410 7.84 5.84 23.07
CA GLY A 410 7.13 6.20 21.83
C GLY A 410 7.88 5.79 20.56
N ILE A 411 7.58 6.48 19.46
CA ILE A 411 8.19 6.18 18.16
C ILE A 411 9.59 6.79 17.98
N GLY A 412 9.93 7.86 18.72
CA GLY A 412 11.17 8.61 18.51
C GLY A 412 12.46 7.77 18.63
N PRO A 413 12.63 6.94 19.68
CA PRO A 413 13.81 6.08 19.79
C PRO A 413 13.98 5.10 18.63
N ILE A 414 12.88 4.59 18.08
CA ILE A 414 12.86 3.67 16.93
C ILE A 414 13.30 4.42 15.67
N LEU A 415 12.72 5.60 15.40
CA LEU A 415 13.04 6.42 14.23
C LEU A 415 14.51 6.87 14.22
N ARG A 416 15.08 7.21 15.40
CA ARG A 416 16.52 7.50 15.52
C ARG A 416 17.38 6.27 15.27
N GLY A 417 16.95 5.10 15.75
CA GLY A 417 17.63 3.83 15.53
C GLY A 417 17.73 3.45 14.06
N LEU A 418 16.63 3.60 13.33
CA LEU A 418 16.57 3.36 11.88
C LEU A 418 17.54 4.27 11.10
N ALA A 419 17.62 5.55 11.47
CA ALA A 419 18.51 6.52 10.83
C ALA A 419 20.01 6.29 11.15
N TYR A 420 20.29 5.60 12.24
CA TYR A 420 21.64 5.33 12.71
C TYR A 420 22.23 4.04 12.15
N ASN A 421 21.42 3.01 12.00
CA ASN A 421 21.88 1.69 11.60
C ASN A 421 22.19 1.65 10.10
N ILE A 422 23.30 1.00 9.75
CA ILE A 422 23.56 0.62 8.35
C ILE A 422 22.89 -0.74 8.15
N GLU A 423 21.96 -0.81 7.20
CA GLU A 423 21.30 -2.07 6.88
C GLU A 423 22.24 -3.11 6.27
N PRO A 424 21.91 -4.41 6.31
CA PRO A 424 22.65 -5.42 5.53
C PRO A 424 22.59 -5.16 4.03
N GLU A 425 23.59 -5.64 3.30
CA GLU A 425 23.66 -5.58 1.83
C GLU A 425 22.45 -6.30 1.20
N ASN A 426 21.95 -5.78 0.08
CA ASN A 426 20.98 -6.49 -0.73
C ASN A 426 21.67 -7.63 -1.50
N ASP A 427 21.59 -8.85 -1.00
CA ASP A 427 22.26 -10.03 -1.56
C ASP A 427 21.41 -11.30 -1.33
N ILE A 428 22.01 -12.46 -1.60
CA ILE A 428 21.34 -13.76 -1.41
C ILE A 428 21.10 -14.15 0.05
N TYR A 429 21.67 -13.42 1.00
CA TYR A 429 21.68 -13.83 2.41
C TYR A 429 20.51 -13.23 3.18
N TYR A 430 19.99 -14.00 4.10
CA TYR A 430 18.94 -13.62 5.02
C TYR A 430 19.41 -13.91 6.45
N SER A 431 19.12 -13.01 7.37
CA SER A 431 19.45 -13.24 8.78
C SER A 431 18.82 -14.55 9.29
N ASP A 432 19.50 -15.24 10.20
CA ASP A 432 18.99 -16.48 10.77
C ASP A 432 17.71 -16.29 11.59
N ASP A 433 17.44 -15.08 12.06
CA ASP A 433 16.17 -14.74 12.72
C ASP A 433 14.99 -14.82 11.72
N LEU A 434 15.18 -14.35 10.48
CA LEU A 434 14.17 -14.47 9.41
C LEU A 434 14.09 -15.89 8.85
N ARG A 435 15.22 -16.61 8.75
CA ARG A 435 15.24 -17.96 8.18
C ARG A 435 14.76 -19.04 9.13
N ASN A 436 14.86 -18.83 10.44
CA ASN A 436 14.60 -19.87 11.42
C ASN A 436 13.59 -19.48 12.49
N GLN A 437 13.35 -18.20 12.74
CA GLN A 437 12.59 -17.72 13.88
C GLN A 437 11.53 -16.66 13.55
N MET A 438 11.25 -16.40 12.28
CA MET A 438 10.26 -15.41 11.88
C MET A 438 8.90 -15.76 12.56
N PHE A 439 8.35 -14.82 13.32
CA PHE A 439 7.11 -14.96 14.12
C PHE A 439 7.17 -16.00 15.25
N GLY A 440 8.34 -16.47 15.66
CA GLY A 440 8.48 -17.34 16.81
C GLY A 440 9.54 -18.43 16.67
N PRO A 441 9.69 -19.29 17.68
CA PRO A 441 10.66 -20.37 17.59
C PRO A 441 10.17 -21.48 16.65
N PRO A 442 11.09 -22.25 16.04
CA PRO A 442 10.77 -23.40 15.20
C PRO A 442 9.74 -24.34 15.82
N GLY A 443 8.76 -24.75 15.02
CA GLY A 443 7.67 -25.60 15.48
C GLY A 443 6.60 -24.92 16.35
N SER A 444 6.78 -23.63 16.65
CA SER A 444 5.84 -22.82 17.46
C SER A 444 5.64 -21.43 16.87
N GLY A 445 5.41 -21.37 15.56
CA GLY A 445 5.24 -20.15 14.79
C GLY A 445 6.42 -19.83 13.89
N GLY A 446 7.64 -20.29 14.21
CA GLY A 446 8.84 -20.00 13.44
C GLY A 446 8.73 -20.43 11.98
N LEU A 447 9.02 -19.51 11.09
CA LEU A 447 8.98 -19.69 9.65
C LEU A 447 10.36 -19.38 9.05
N ASP A 448 10.57 -19.78 7.80
CA ASP A 448 11.73 -19.45 6.98
C ASP A 448 11.29 -18.52 5.86
N LEU A 449 11.65 -17.25 5.96
CA LEU A 449 11.21 -16.23 5.00
C LEU A 449 11.78 -16.50 3.60
N CYS A 450 13.06 -16.88 3.46
CA CYS A 450 13.65 -17.22 2.16
C CYS A 450 12.89 -18.39 1.50
N ALA A 451 12.62 -19.45 2.25
CA ALA A 451 11.87 -20.60 1.73
C ALA A 451 10.41 -20.23 1.35
N ILE A 452 9.77 -19.36 2.13
CA ILE A 452 8.42 -18.86 1.84
C ILE A 452 8.42 -17.98 0.58
N ASP A 453 9.40 -17.13 0.40
CA ASP A 453 9.51 -16.25 -0.77
C ASP A 453 9.70 -17.05 -2.06
N ILE A 454 10.60 -18.04 -2.05
CA ILE A 454 10.76 -18.98 -3.15
C ILE A 454 9.44 -19.69 -3.47
N GLN A 455 8.78 -20.22 -2.42
CA GLN A 455 7.52 -20.92 -2.59
C GLN A 455 6.39 -20.01 -3.08
N ARG A 456 6.40 -18.73 -2.70
CA ARG A 456 5.42 -17.73 -3.15
C ARG A 456 5.57 -17.43 -4.63
N GLY A 457 6.80 -17.26 -5.13
CA GLY A 457 7.07 -17.13 -6.56
C GLY A 457 6.53 -18.34 -7.33
N ARG A 458 6.78 -19.56 -6.83
CA ARG A 458 6.27 -20.80 -7.43
C ARG A 458 4.74 -20.88 -7.37
N ASP A 459 4.10 -20.48 -6.28
CA ASP A 459 2.62 -20.44 -6.13
C ASP A 459 1.97 -19.49 -7.13
N HIS A 460 2.60 -18.35 -7.40
CA HIS A 460 2.15 -17.38 -8.40
C HIS A 460 2.54 -17.76 -9.84
N GLY A 461 3.24 -18.88 -10.02
CA GLY A 461 3.65 -19.38 -11.33
C GLY A 461 4.69 -18.48 -12.00
N ILE A 462 5.57 -17.85 -11.23
CA ILE A 462 6.72 -17.12 -11.76
C ILE A 462 7.68 -18.15 -12.39
N PRO A 463 8.15 -17.94 -13.64
CA PRO A 463 9.08 -18.84 -14.29
C PRO A 463 10.49 -18.73 -13.69
N ASP A 464 11.42 -19.50 -14.26
CA ASP A 464 12.84 -19.40 -13.94
C ASP A 464 13.38 -17.99 -14.17
N PHE A 465 14.48 -17.68 -13.49
CA PHE A 465 15.14 -16.38 -13.52
C PHE A 465 15.43 -15.87 -14.95
N ASN A 466 16.02 -16.71 -15.79
CA ASN A 466 16.34 -16.36 -17.17
C ASN A 466 15.09 -16.04 -18.01
N THR A 467 14.00 -16.72 -17.78
CA THR A 467 12.73 -16.45 -18.47
C THR A 467 12.11 -15.14 -18.00
N VAL A 468 12.24 -14.78 -16.73
CA VAL A 468 11.84 -13.45 -16.23
C VAL A 468 12.69 -12.36 -16.88
N ARG A 469 14.02 -12.50 -16.91
CA ARG A 469 14.92 -11.54 -17.58
C ARG A 469 14.49 -11.27 -19.02
N GLU A 470 14.32 -12.35 -19.81
CA GLU A 470 13.92 -12.25 -21.22
C GLU A 470 12.55 -11.52 -21.37
N SER A 471 11.62 -11.73 -20.46
CA SER A 471 10.29 -11.08 -20.47
C SER A 471 10.37 -9.57 -20.27
N TYR A 472 11.40 -9.10 -19.60
CA TYR A 472 11.70 -7.68 -19.42
C TYR A 472 12.72 -7.14 -20.44
N GLY A 473 13.03 -7.93 -21.49
CA GLY A 473 13.91 -7.51 -22.59
C GLY A 473 15.40 -7.58 -22.26
N LEU A 474 15.78 -8.24 -21.16
CA LEU A 474 17.16 -8.47 -20.77
C LEU A 474 17.69 -9.78 -21.41
N GLU A 475 19.01 -9.84 -21.64
CA GLU A 475 19.62 -11.05 -22.20
C GLU A 475 19.67 -12.19 -21.15
N ARG A 476 19.44 -13.43 -21.61
CA ARG A 476 19.60 -14.61 -20.76
C ARG A 476 21.07 -14.83 -20.42
N TYR A 477 21.34 -15.23 -19.21
CA TYR A 477 22.69 -15.69 -18.81
C TYR A 477 22.92 -17.14 -19.24
N SER A 478 24.17 -17.46 -19.58
CA SER A 478 24.57 -18.80 -20.05
C SER A 478 25.45 -19.56 -19.06
N ASN A 479 26.09 -18.84 -18.14
CA ASN A 479 27.01 -19.38 -17.16
C ASN A 479 26.78 -18.75 -15.80
N TRP A 480 27.13 -19.46 -14.73
CA TRP A 480 27.05 -18.90 -13.36
C TRP A 480 27.85 -17.60 -13.19
N SER A 481 28.98 -17.47 -13.88
CA SER A 481 29.79 -16.24 -13.89
C SER A 481 29.18 -15.07 -14.63
N ASP A 482 28.08 -15.29 -15.36
CA ASP A 482 27.33 -14.21 -16.00
C ASP A 482 26.32 -13.57 -14.99
N ILE A 483 25.90 -14.36 -13.98
CA ILE A 483 25.00 -13.88 -12.91
C ILE A 483 25.79 -13.01 -11.94
N THR A 484 26.93 -13.50 -11.46
CA THR A 484 27.73 -12.84 -10.43
C THR A 484 29.21 -13.10 -10.59
N SER A 485 30.03 -12.14 -10.20
CA SER A 485 31.48 -12.27 -10.10
C SER A 485 31.94 -13.02 -8.82
N ASP A 486 31.04 -13.16 -7.82
CA ASP A 486 31.34 -13.85 -6.57
C ASP A 486 31.39 -15.37 -6.77
N ILE A 487 32.59 -15.94 -6.57
CA ILE A 487 32.83 -17.37 -6.78
C ILE A 487 32.10 -18.24 -5.74
N GLU A 488 31.91 -17.77 -4.51
CA GLU A 488 31.20 -18.51 -3.48
C GLU A 488 29.70 -18.61 -3.86
N VAL A 489 29.11 -17.52 -4.33
CA VAL A 489 27.72 -17.50 -4.82
C VAL A 489 27.56 -18.41 -6.05
N GLN A 490 28.50 -18.36 -7.01
CA GLN A 490 28.50 -19.28 -8.17
C GLN A 490 28.51 -20.73 -7.72
N GLU A 491 29.37 -21.10 -6.74
CA GLU A 491 29.48 -22.46 -6.22
C GLU A 491 28.21 -22.91 -5.51
N LYS A 492 27.59 -22.02 -4.71
CA LYS A 492 26.30 -22.26 -4.03
C LYS A 492 25.20 -22.53 -5.06
N LEU A 493 25.05 -21.69 -6.08
CA LEU A 493 24.05 -21.85 -7.12
C LEU A 493 24.28 -23.15 -7.90
N ASN A 494 25.49 -23.40 -8.37
CA ASN A 494 25.86 -24.60 -9.16
C ASN A 494 25.70 -25.91 -8.38
N SER A 495 25.89 -25.90 -7.07
CA SER A 495 25.69 -27.09 -6.22
C SER A 495 24.24 -27.35 -5.88
N THR A 496 23.39 -26.33 -5.96
CA THR A 496 21.99 -26.35 -5.50
C THR A 496 21.03 -26.59 -6.66
N TYR A 497 21.24 -25.91 -7.80
CA TYR A 497 20.37 -26.02 -8.97
C TYR A 497 20.95 -26.96 -10.05
N PRO A 498 20.07 -27.72 -10.75
CA PRO A 498 20.50 -28.60 -11.83
C PRO A 498 21.21 -27.88 -12.98
N ASP A 499 20.73 -26.69 -13.30
CA ASP A 499 21.27 -25.81 -14.35
C ASP A 499 20.82 -24.37 -14.15
N ILE A 500 21.36 -23.45 -14.94
CA ILE A 500 21.10 -22.03 -14.86
C ILE A 500 19.64 -21.67 -15.21
N ASP A 501 18.99 -22.45 -16.06
CA ASP A 501 17.61 -22.25 -16.49
C ASP A 501 16.59 -22.85 -15.50
N SER A 502 17.05 -23.37 -14.36
CA SER A 502 16.21 -23.87 -13.27
C SER A 502 16.24 -22.99 -12.01
N VAL A 503 17.03 -21.92 -12.01
CA VAL A 503 17.16 -21.00 -10.87
C VAL A 503 15.83 -20.27 -10.63
N ASP A 504 15.34 -20.30 -9.39
CA ASP A 504 14.18 -19.50 -9.00
C ASP A 504 14.44 -18.01 -9.23
N ALA A 505 13.44 -17.29 -9.74
CA ALA A 505 13.59 -15.87 -10.10
C ALA A 505 14.10 -15.00 -8.95
N LEU A 506 13.57 -15.21 -7.72
CA LEU A 506 14.02 -14.51 -6.53
C LEU A 506 15.52 -14.70 -6.29
N ILE A 507 15.98 -15.96 -6.29
CA ILE A 507 17.38 -16.31 -5.99
C ILE A 507 18.31 -15.76 -7.07
N GLY A 508 17.90 -15.84 -8.34
CA GLY A 508 18.68 -15.26 -9.43
C GLY A 508 18.83 -13.75 -9.33
N MET A 509 17.75 -13.02 -8.96
CA MET A 509 17.77 -11.57 -8.78
C MET A 509 18.67 -11.12 -7.61
N PHE A 510 18.64 -11.83 -6.49
CA PHE A 510 19.50 -11.55 -5.36
C PHE A 510 20.96 -11.94 -5.58
N ALA A 511 21.23 -12.86 -6.52
CA ALA A 511 22.58 -13.31 -6.83
C ALA A 511 23.29 -12.43 -7.86
N GLU A 512 22.58 -11.56 -8.59
CA GLU A 512 23.20 -10.67 -9.57
C GLU A 512 24.18 -9.69 -8.91
N ASP A 513 25.30 -9.44 -9.59
CA ASP A 513 26.14 -8.29 -9.23
C ASP A 513 25.31 -6.99 -9.36
N HIS A 514 25.48 -6.07 -8.42
CA HIS A 514 24.74 -4.82 -8.44
C HIS A 514 25.07 -3.97 -9.67
N VAL A 515 24.07 -3.27 -10.18
CA VAL A 515 24.25 -2.23 -11.18
C VAL A 515 25.13 -1.11 -10.60
N GLU A 516 25.95 -0.48 -11.41
CA GLU A 516 26.82 0.62 -10.97
C GLU A 516 26.00 1.71 -10.27
N ASN A 517 26.38 2.07 -9.05
CA ASN A 517 25.69 3.02 -8.16
C ASN A 517 24.28 2.58 -7.70
N SER A 518 23.92 1.33 -7.81
CA SER A 518 22.67 0.77 -7.30
C SER A 518 22.92 -0.21 -6.16
N ALA A 519 21.92 -0.39 -5.30
CA ALA A 519 21.87 -1.47 -4.32
C ALA A 519 21.32 -2.78 -4.91
N LEU A 520 20.98 -2.81 -6.20
CA LEU A 520 20.21 -3.89 -6.81
C LEU A 520 20.92 -4.47 -8.04
N GLY A 521 20.72 -5.76 -8.27
CA GLY A 521 21.06 -6.43 -9.52
C GLY A 521 20.21 -5.95 -10.71
N GLU A 522 20.68 -6.18 -11.93
CA GLU A 522 20.09 -5.64 -13.17
C GLU A 522 18.60 -5.98 -13.33
N THR A 523 18.22 -7.23 -13.05
CA THR A 523 16.84 -7.69 -13.25
C THR A 523 15.89 -7.03 -12.24
N MET A 524 16.27 -7.04 -10.97
CA MET A 524 15.48 -6.44 -9.89
C MET A 524 15.33 -4.94 -10.09
N HIS A 525 16.44 -4.24 -10.39
CA HIS A 525 16.46 -2.82 -10.72
C HIS A 525 15.50 -2.48 -11.87
N HIS A 526 15.54 -3.28 -12.95
CA HIS A 526 14.70 -3.04 -14.12
C HIS A 526 13.20 -3.23 -13.83
N ILE A 527 12.82 -4.27 -13.09
CA ILE A 527 11.42 -4.55 -12.73
C ILE A 527 10.86 -3.46 -11.82
N ILE A 528 11.63 -3.04 -10.81
CA ILE A 528 11.23 -2.00 -9.88
C ILE A 528 11.07 -0.67 -10.61
N LYS A 529 12.04 -0.29 -11.44
CA LYS A 529 11.98 0.92 -12.27
C LYS A 529 10.74 0.92 -13.19
N ASP A 530 10.46 -0.18 -13.88
CA ASP A 530 9.28 -0.31 -14.75
C ASP A 530 7.98 -0.11 -13.98
N GLN A 531 7.83 -0.79 -12.85
CA GLN A 531 6.60 -0.71 -12.06
C GLN A 531 6.37 0.70 -11.51
N PHE A 532 7.36 1.34 -10.91
CA PHE A 532 7.21 2.69 -10.37
C PHE A 532 7.03 3.74 -11.48
N THR A 533 7.65 3.56 -12.64
CA THR A 533 7.36 4.41 -13.81
C THR A 533 5.89 4.30 -14.22
N ARG A 534 5.35 3.08 -14.28
CA ARG A 534 3.93 2.86 -14.63
C ARG A 534 2.98 3.44 -13.58
N LEU A 535 3.31 3.32 -12.30
CA LEU A 535 2.53 3.89 -11.20
C LEU A 535 2.48 5.41 -11.28
N ARG A 536 3.61 6.07 -11.55
CA ARG A 536 3.71 7.52 -11.64
C ARG A 536 3.00 8.06 -12.89
N ASP A 537 3.39 7.57 -14.07
CA ASP A 537 2.94 8.12 -15.34
C ASP A 537 1.48 7.72 -15.67
N GLY A 538 0.99 6.63 -15.07
CA GLY A 538 -0.40 6.17 -15.16
C GLY A 538 -1.34 6.78 -14.12
N ASP A 539 -0.82 7.52 -13.14
CA ASP A 539 -1.62 8.20 -12.12
C ASP A 539 -2.06 9.60 -12.59
N ARG A 540 -3.36 9.75 -12.81
CA ARG A 540 -3.93 11.04 -13.23
C ARG A 540 -3.84 12.13 -12.17
N LEU A 541 -3.80 11.77 -10.90
CA LEU A 541 -3.79 12.69 -9.76
C LEU A 541 -2.42 12.79 -9.08
N HIS A 542 -1.37 12.19 -9.69
CA HIS A 542 0.00 12.38 -9.21
C HIS A 542 0.28 13.85 -8.89
N PHE A 543 1.02 14.14 -7.81
CA PHE A 543 1.17 15.51 -7.31
C PHE A 543 1.79 16.48 -8.33
N GLU A 544 2.55 15.98 -9.31
CA GLU A 544 3.11 16.77 -10.42
C GLU A 544 2.15 16.88 -11.62
N SER A 545 1.00 16.18 -11.61
CA SER A 545 0.01 16.24 -12.67
C SER A 545 -0.79 17.55 -12.59
N ASP A 546 -0.98 18.24 -13.70
CA ASP A 546 -1.87 19.40 -13.81
C ASP A 546 -3.36 19.06 -13.62
N ASN A 547 -3.71 17.77 -13.52
CA ASN A 547 -5.03 17.31 -13.12
C ASN A 547 -5.20 17.20 -11.60
N SER A 548 -4.09 17.29 -10.84
CA SER A 548 -4.11 17.22 -9.37
C SER A 548 -4.56 18.55 -8.77
N GLU A 549 -5.43 18.52 -7.79
CA GLU A 549 -5.87 19.74 -7.09
C GLU A 549 -4.78 20.39 -6.24
N ILE A 550 -3.71 19.64 -5.94
CA ILE A 550 -2.54 20.11 -5.19
C ILE A 550 -1.37 20.51 -6.11
N TYR A 551 -1.57 20.58 -7.42
CA TYR A 551 -0.52 20.90 -8.38
C TYR A 551 0.22 22.22 -8.06
N GLU A 552 -0.48 23.22 -7.54
CA GLU A 552 0.12 24.49 -7.13
C GLU A 552 1.08 24.35 -5.92
N LEU A 553 0.94 23.27 -5.14
CA LEU A 553 1.82 22.95 -4.01
C LEU A 553 2.98 22.02 -4.40
N ARG A 554 3.08 21.61 -5.68
CA ARG A 554 4.08 20.60 -6.11
C ARG A 554 5.51 20.92 -5.71
N SER A 555 5.89 22.21 -5.75
CA SER A 555 7.26 22.61 -5.37
C SER A 555 7.54 22.48 -3.88
N GLU A 556 6.54 22.70 -3.03
CA GLU A 556 6.66 22.51 -1.57
C GLU A 556 6.66 21.04 -1.23
N ILE A 557 5.81 20.26 -1.88
CA ILE A 557 5.74 18.80 -1.72
C ILE A 557 7.05 18.17 -2.15
N GLU A 558 7.57 18.49 -3.34
CA GLU A 558 8.84 17.98 -3.88
C GLU A 558 10.04 18.30 -2.98
N ASN A 559 10.02 19.44 -2.29
CA ASN A 559 11.09 19.84 -1.38
C ASN A 559 10.89 19.36 0.07
N THR A 560 9.82 18.61 0.36
CA THR A 560 9.57 18.04 1.68
C THR A 560 10.16 16.63 1.76
N THR A 561 11.04 16.40 2.73
CA THR A 561 11.72 15.12 2.95
C THR A 561 11.04 14.30 4.05
N LEU A 562 11.38 13.01 4.14
CA LEU A 562 10.96 12.17 5.28
C LEU A 562 11.52 12.74 6.60
N ALA A 563 12.73 13.30 6.60
CA ALA A 563 13.30 13.99 7.75
C ALA A 563 12.40 15.15 8.23
N ASP A 564 11.85 15.95 7.33
CA ASP A 564 10.94 17.05 7.68
C ASP A 564 9.68 16.53 8.35
N ILE A 565 9.10 15.42 7.85
CA ILE A 565 7.90 14.81 8.44
C ILE A 565 8.21 14.28 9.84
N ILE A 566 9.37 13.66 10.04
CA ILE A 566 9.82 13.18 11.34
C ILE A 566 9.95 14.34 12.33
N LEU A 567 10.69 15.40 11.94
CA LEU A 567 10.97 16.55 12.82
C LEU A 567 9.70 17.28 13.26
N ARG A 568 8.70 17.42 12.40
CA ARG A 568 7.47 18.16 12.71
C ARG A 568 6.38 17.34 13.41
N ASN A 569 6.53 16.01 13.47
CA ASN A 569 5.53 15.11 14.08
C ASN A 569 6.05 14.32 15.28
N THR A 570 7.28 14.58 15.73
CA THR A 570 7.90 13.90 16.87
C THR A 570 8.67 14.87 17.74
N GLU A 571 9.19 14.39 18.86
CA GLU A 571 10.10 15.13 19.75
C GLU A 571 11.56 15.14 19.26
N ILE A 572 11.85 14.60 18.07
CA ILE A 572 13.19 14.58 17.48
C ILE A 572 13.56 15.99 17.02
N GLU A 573 14.64 16.54 17.58
CA GLU A 573 15.13 17.87 17.23
C GLU A 573 16.20 17.85 16.13
N HIS A 574 16.92 16.72 16.02
CA HIS A 574 18.05 16.55 15.09
C HIS A 574 18.02 15.17 14.43
N ILE A 575 18.07 15.14 13.11
CA ILE A 575 18.20 13.94 12.27
C ILE A 575 18.88 14.37 10.97
N GLN A 576 19.56 13.45 10.27
CA GLN A 576 20.15 13.73 8.95
C GLN A 576 19.06 14.07 7.91
N CYS A 577 19.41 14.89 6.91
CA CYS A 577 18.46 15.36 5.90
C CYS A 577 17.98 14.24 4.97
N ASP A 578 18.85 13.34 4.61
CA ASP A 578 18.54 12.13 3.88
C ASP A 578 18.60 10.94 4.85
N VAL A 579 17.45 10.53 5.34
CA VAL A 579 17.34 9.45 6.31
C VAL A 579 17.57 8.07 5.70
N PHE A 580 17.57 7.94 4.37
CA PHE A 580 17.84 6.68 3.68
C PHE A 580 19.32 6.30 3.69
N TYR A 581 20.22 7.22 4.08
CA TYR A 581 21.63 6.95 4.34
C TYR A 581 21.93 7.06 5.84
N ALA A 582 22.58 6.04 6.37
CA ALA A 582 22.91 6.01 7.79
C ALA A 582 23.93 7.10 8.15
N GLU A 583 23.69 7.82 9.26
CA GLU A 583 24.58 8.83 9.79
C GLU A 583 24.85 8.58 11.28
N GLN A 584 26.11 8.43 11.63
CA GLN A 584 26.54 8.10 12.97
C GLN A 584 27.15 9.29 13.73
N GLU A 585 27.51 10.35 13.01
CA GLU A 585 28.14 11.53 13.59
C GLU A 585 27.12 12.64 13.86
N LEU A 586 27.00 13.07 15.11
CA LEU A 586 26.00 14.06 15.55
C LEU A 586 26.12 15.43 14.88
N ASP A 587 27.33 15.85 14.48
CA ASP A 587 27.58 17.15 13.89
C ASP A 587 27.14 17.27 12.41
N GLN A 588 26.69 16.18 11.81
CA GLN A 588 26.17 16.12 10.43
C GLN A 588 24.64 16.04 10.35
N MET A 589 23.93 16.18 11.48
CA MET A 589 22.50 15.99 11.60
C MET A 589 21.67 17.26 11.60
N ASP A 590 22.17 18.34 11.07
CA ASP A 590 21.44 19.60 11.10
C ASP A 590 20.58 19.79 9.85
N CYS A 591 19.38 19.19 9.85
CA CYS A 591 18.31 19.48 8.88
C CYS A 591 17.36 20.58 9.35
N THR A 592 17.72 21.38 10.34
CA THR A 592 16.91 22.46 10.91
C THR A 592 16.54 23.56 9.91
N HIS A 593 17.20 23.61 8.75
CA HIS A 593 16.89 24.59 7.68
C HIS A 593 15.67 24.22 6.82
N LEU A 594 15.13 23.00 6.98
CA LEU A 594 14.00 22.50 6.17
C LEU A 594 12.63 22.66 6.84
N ASN A 595 12.54 23.22 8.06
CA ASN A 595 11.27 23.64 8.67
C ASN A 595 10.59 24.78 7.89
N LYS A 596 10.51 24.65 6.57
CA LYS A 596 9.59 25.44 5.74
C LYS A 596 8.21 24.83 5.89
N GLU A 597 7.40 25.50 6.68
CA GLU A 597 5.96 25.28 6.69
C GLU A 597 5.47 25.18 5.23
N ILE A 598 4.84 24.09 4.82
CA ILE A 598 3.94 24.03 3.63
C ILE A 598 2.90 25.15 3.72
N SER A 599 2.91 25.81 4.85
CA SER A 599 2.02 26.77 5.39
C SER A 599 1.84 28.07 4.59
N ASN A 600 2.72 28.45 3.70
CA ASN A 600 2.62 29.79 3.12
C ASN A 600 1.73 29.91 1.87
N ASN A 601 1.28 28.81 1.27
CA ASN A 601 0.58 28.83 -0.01
C ASN A 601 -0.72 28.03 -0.09
N ILE A 602 -1.30 27.60 1.04
CA ILE A 602 -2.68 27.08 1.04
C ILE A 602 -3.64 28.29 0.89
N GLU A 603 -3.59 28.96 -0.23
CA GLU A 603 -4.61 29.94 -0.60
C GLU A 603 -5.86 29.23 -1.14
N PRO A 604 -7.07 29.69 -0.79
CA PRO A 604 -8.29 29.15 -1.38
C PRO A 604 -8.23 29.30 -2.90
N ASN A 605 -8.65 28.26 -3.59
CA ASN A 605 -8.60 28.14 -5.04
C ASN A 605 -9.00 29.44 -5.77
N SER A 606 -8.10 30.04 -6.53
CA SER A 606 -8.28 31.37 -7.14
C SER A 606 -9.43 31.45 -8.16
N SER A 607 -10.05 30.32 -8.52
CA SER A 607 -11.23 30.26 -9.39
C SER A 607 -12.47 30.90 -8.75
N ASP A 608 -12.62 30.80 -7.44
CA ASP A 608 -13.78 31.36 -6.73
C ASP A 608 -13.66 32.88 -6.54
N ILE A 609 -12.43 33.37 -6.31
CA ILE A 609 -12.17 34.83 -6.25
C ILE A 609 -12.38 35.45 -7.61
N SER A 610 -11.97 34.79 -8.68
CA SER A 610 -12.18 35.22 -10.06
C SER A 610 -13.69 35.26 -10.41
N MET A 611 -14.46 34.25 -10.01
CA MET A 611 -15.91 34.19 -10.28
C MET A 611 -16.68 35.23 -9.47
N ILE A 612 -16.33 35.47 -8.20
CA ILE A 612 -16.92 36.52 -7.37
C ILE A 612 -16.60 37.91 -7.93
N PHE A 613 -15.38 38.11 -8.42
CA PHE A 613 -14.99 39.39 -9.07
C PHE A 613 -15.75 39.61 -10.38
N VAL A 614 -15.94 38.59 -11.19
CA VAL A 614 -16.71 38.65 -12.44
C VAL A 614 -18.20 38.89 -12.15
N LEU A 615 -18.78 38.21 -11.16
CA LEU A 615 -20.17 38.40 -10.76
C LEU A 615 -20.43 39.79 -10.15
N THR A 616 -19.52 40.30 -9.31
CA THR A 616 -19.63 41.67 -8.77
C THR A 616 -19.46 42.72 -9.88
N LEU A 617 -18.54 42.51 -10.82
CA LEU A 617 -18.39 43.40 -11.96
C LEU A 617 -19.61 43.40 -12.88
N PHE A 618 -20.22 42.23 -13.09
CA PHE A 618 -21.46 42.09 -13.87
C PHE A 618 -22.65 42.74 -13.17
N PHE A 619 -22.74 42.66 -11.84
CA PHE A 619 -23.80 43.31 -11.05
C PHE A 619 -23.65 44.83 -11.05
N VAL A 620 -22.43 45.36 -10.95
CA VAL A 620 -22.14 46.79 -11.04
C VAL A 620 -22.47 47.35 -12.44
N LEU A 621 -22.08 46.61 -13.50
CA LEU A 621 -22.37 47.00 -14.90
C LEU A 621 -23.88 47.00 -15.19
N THR A 622 -24.62 46.01 -14.68
CA THR A 622 -26.09 45.97 -14.81
C THR A 622 -26.76 47.13 -14.04
N LEU A 623 -26.27 47.45 -12.88
CA LEU A 623 -26.79 48.57 -12.08
C LEU A 623 -26.55 49.94 -12.79
N VAL A 624 -25.38 50.14 -13.35
CA VAL A 624 -25.03 51.33 -14.16
C VAL A 624 -25.92 51.43 -15.42
N LEU A 625 -26.17 50.29 -16.10
CA LEU A 625 -27.02 50.26 -17.28
C LEU A 625 -28.49 50.61 -16.95
N VAL A 626 -29.01 50.08 -15.80
CA VAL A 626 -30.35 50.40 -15.30
C VAL A 626 -30.47 51.89 -14.93
N VAL A 627 -29.40 52.46 -14.33
CA VAL A 627 -29.39 53.91 -14.00
C VAL A 627 -29.35 54.74 -15.27
N MET A 628 -28.53 54.39 -16.24
CA MET A 628 -28.48 55.08 -17.56
C MET A 628 -29.82 55.02 -18.31
N LEU A 629 -30.48 53.84 -18.32
CA LEU A 629 -31.80 53.70 -18.95
C LEU A 629 -32.88 54.51 -18.22
N LYS A 630 -32.78 54.69 -16.91
CA LYS A 630 -33.69 55.58 -16.15
C LYS A 630 -33.43 57.05 -16.44
N VAL A 631 -32.17 57.49 -16.55
CA VAL A 631 -31.82 58.87 -16.88
C VAL A 631 -32.29 59.22 -18.29
N THR A 632 -32.03 58.37 -19.29
CA THR A 632 -32.52 58.60 -20.67
C THR A 632 -34.05 58.59 -20.78
N LYS A 633 -34.74 57.81 -19.96
CA LYS A 633 -36.21 57.82 -19.92
C LYS A 633 -36.76 59.08 -19.27
N THR A 634 -36.04 59.70 -18.32
CA THR A 634 -36.41 60.98 -17.67
C THR A 634 -36.14 62.17 -18.62
N GLU A 635 -35.03 62.15 -19.37
CA GLU A 635 -34.74 63.18 -20.39
C GLU A 635 -35.75 63.13 -21.55
N ASN A 636 -36.19 61.97 -22.01
CA ASN A 636 -37.22 61.85 -23.03
C ASN A 636 -38.62 62.27 -22.54
N ASN A 637 -38.90 62.15 -21.25
CA ASN A 637 -40.18 62.67 -20.70
C ASN A 637 -40.17 64.22 -20.50
N ILE A 638 -39.00 64.80 -20.24
CA ILE A 638 -38.87 66.27 -20.13
C ILE A 638 -39.00 66.93 -21.51
N ASN A 639 -38.45 66.32 -22.57
CA ASN A 639 -38.57 66.83 -23.94
C ASN A 639 -39.97 66.66 -24.57
N LEU A 640 -40.88 65.85 -23.98
CA LEU A 640 -42.26 65.69 -24.41
C LEU A 640 -43.21 66.66 -23.68
N GLU A 641 -42.82 67.29 -22.58
CA GLU A 641 -43.59 68.35 -21.86
C GLU A 641 -43.24 69.77 -22.35
N GLU A 642 -42.17 69.97 -23.18
CA GLU A 642 -41.86 71.28 -23.81
C GLU A 642 -42.42 71.43 -25.24
N GLU A 643 -43.12 70.40 -25.79
CA GLU A 643 -43.82 70.45 -27.11
C GLU A 643 -45.37 70.49 -27.00
N GLU A 644 -45.98 70.63 -25.82
CA GLU A 644 -47.38 71.00 -25.64
C GLU A 644 -47.43 72.46 -25.08
#